data_c9d25750578f3740dfac8271e2341821
#
_entry.id   c9d25750578f3740dfac8271e2341821
#
_cell.length_a   1.000
_cell.length_b   1.000
_cell.length_c   1.000
_cell.angle_alpha   90.00
_cell.angle_beta   90.00
_cell.angle_gamma   90.00
#
_symmetry.space_group_name_H-M   'P 1'
#
loop_
_entity.id
_entity.type
_entity.pdbx_description
1 polymer ?
#
loop_
_entity_poly.entity_id
_entity_poly.type
_entity_poly.pdbx_seq_one_letter_code
_entity_poly.pdbx_strand_id
1 'polypeptide(L)'
;MSAWVGLLLRTRRLWVGFWLITTVLGVLAAGKIGPHLSTSVDIPGTQSAQASALLAEKFGQNIEGTFTVIYRFNKASELPKLKASIELASQKIPKAKVVQQNAMGGFLITSIQTPYKLNEASTFTESFRSELKQNGIANAFITGPPAINHDVQPVLAHDLRKGEIIALCSALLILFWLFGRTRYVFIPLLFALGTVSLSIGIIYLLALKFMMVLYIPNIVELIGLGLAIDYSLLSVHRYRMSKSIAQTLSSAGRTIAVSAMMAICGLAMLLLIPVPFIRSLGLAGIVVPLVTLFGSYTLQPILLSFMSQPSGEMHIERKNWIHKWSTRVVNQPKRYAITSLLLLILISYGATQISLTPSSFKKIPANMESAQGLKLITDRVGLGVITPIELIFDFRSPGQVRSEDGEQSRQQIINHLSSLPETFIVASDTSSLFVDPQSQYLRIYLVAQHEMGAKESQALVQQLRSDPFWQQLNPRPLLKIGGGPAQGVDLIDALKKSMPKAILLIALAMLLIMARAFKSIVIPIKSIAFSIISLCCALGALNWIMTHEVSANLFGIYQQSQMEAWALIFIVAVLFGLSMDYEIFIVSRIREAKLKGDSNRDAIISGLTHTGSVVSGAALILIAALIGLSFSEIAGLQQVGLGLALGIAIDATLIRFILLPSVMSILGEWNWWFFK
;
A
#
# COMPACT_ATOMS: atom_id res chain seq x y z
N MET A 1 -2.05 -37.19 -6.85
CA MET A 1 -0.88 -36.63 -6.13
C MET A 1 0.35 -37.52 -6.18
N SER A 2 0.27 -38.84 -5.93
CA SER A 2 1.43 -39.75 -6.01
C SER A 2 2.12 -39.74 -7.38
N ALA A 3 1.33 -39.78 -8.48
CA ALA A 3 1.85 -39.72 -9.84
C ALA A 3 2.59 -38.43 -10.15
N TRP A 4 2.03 -37.28 -9.71
CA TRP A 4 2.68 -35.96 -9.84
C TRP A 4 4.01 -35.89 -9.11
N VAL A 5 4.04 -36.32 -7.84
CA VAL A 5 5.28 -36.36 -7.05
C VAL A 5 6.31 -37.28 -7.72
N GLY A 6 5.89 -38.46 -8.23
CA GLY A 6 6.77 -39.36 -8.97
C GLY A 6 7.39 -38.73 -10.22
N LEU A 7 6.58 -38.02 -11.03
CA LEU A 7 7.05 -37.27 -12.20
C LEU A 7 8.05 -36.18 -11.80
N LEU A 8 7.68 -35.38 -10.80
CA LEU A 8 8.49 -34.26 -10.32
C LEU A 8 9.84 -34.71 -9.78
N LEU A 9 9.89 -35.81 -9.04
CA LEU A 9 11.14 -36.34 -8.51
C LEU A 9 12.01 -36.99 -9.61
N ARG A 10 11.41 -37.59 -10.65
CA ARG A 10 12.13 -38.06 -11.84
C ARG A 10 12.76 -36.92 -12.63
N THR A 11 12.06 -35.80 -12.77
CA THR A 11 12.52 -34.62 -13.51
C THR A 11 13.14 -33.55 -12.61
N ARG A 12 13.56 -33.89 -11.38
CA ARG A 12 14.01 -32.93 -10.36
C ARG A 12 15.13 -32.00 -10.83
N ARG A 13 16.06 -32.47 -11.69
CA ARG A 13 17.16 -31.64 -12.21
C ARG A 13 16.64 -30.50 -13.09
N LEU A 14 15.61 -30.76 -13.91
CA LEU A 14 15.00 -29.75 -14.76
C LEU A 14 14.28 -28.68 -13.91
N TRP A 15 13.56 -29.10 -12.89
CA TRP A 15 12.87 -28.18 -11.98
C TRP A 15 13.84 -27.37 -11.11
N VAL A 16 14.93 -27.96 -10.65
CA VAL A 16 15.99 -27.20 -9.96
C VAL A 16 16.59 -26.17 -10.90
N GLY A 17 16.91 -26.55 -12.15
CA GLY A 17 17.39 -25.61 -13.17
C GLY A 17 16.39 -24.47 -13.43
N PHE A 18 15.09 -24.79 -13.58
CA PHE A 18 14.03 -23.79 -13.75
C PHE A 18 14.03 -22.79 -12.59
N TRP A 19 13.97 -23.27 -11.34
CA TRP A 19 13.93 -22.40 -10.17
C TRP A 19 15.20 -21.58 -9.99
N LEU A 20 16.38 -22.14 -10.28
CA LEU A 20 17.64 -21.38 -10.25
C LEU A 20 17.65 -20.27 -11.31
N ILE A 21 17.26 -20.58 -12.55
CA ILE A 21 17.20 -19.59 -13.64
C ILE A 21 16.21 -18.49 -13.28
N THR A 22 15.01 -18.83 -12.85
CA THR A 22 13.99 -17.84 -12.50
C THR A 22 14.39 -16.99 -11.29
N THR A 23 15.10 -17.56 -10.32
CA THR A 23 15.65 -16.79 -9.18
C THR A 23 16.69 -15.78 -9.65
N VAL A 24 17.64 -16.19 -10.50
CA VAL A 24 18.67 -15.28 -11.05
C VAL A 24 18.02 -14.18 -11.88
N LEU A 25 17.08 -14.54 -12.77
CA LEU A 25 16.36 -13.55 -13.59
C LEU A 25 15.53 -12.59 -12.73
N GLY A 26 14.90 -13.07 -11.66
CA GLY A 26 14.13 -12.24 -10.73
C GLY A 26 15.02 -11.24 -9.96
N VAL A 27 16.19 -11.68 -9.50
CA VAL A 27 17.17 -10.78 -8.84
C VAL A 27 17.68 -9.71 -9.82
N LEU A 28 17.96 -10.08 -11.07
CA LEU A 28 18.36 -9.11 -12.11
C LEU A 28 17.21 -8.13 -12.42
N ALA A 29 15.97 -8.61 -12.45
CA ALA A 29 14.78 -7.78 -12.66
C ALA A 29 14.58 -6.78 -11.52
N ALA A 30 14.83 -7.18 -10.27
CA ALA A 30 14.75 -6.29 -9.11
C ALA A 30 15.65 -5.05 -9.25
N GLY A 31 16.86 -5.23 -9.81
CA GLY A 31 17.76 -4.10 -10.08
C GLY A 31 17.35 -3.18 -11.23
N LYS A 32 16.40 -3.62 -12.09
CA LYS A 32 15.98 -2.89 -13.30
C LYS A 32 14.54 -2.36 -13.24
N ILE A 33 13.77 -2.69 -12.21
CA ILE A 33 12.35 -2.35 -12.14
C ILE A 33 12.10 -0.86 -11.85
N GLY A 34 12.97 -0.20 -11.06
CA GLY A 34 12.79 1.18 -10.57
C GLY A 34 12.34 2.19 -11.62
N PRO A 35 13.01 2.31 -12.80
CA PRO A 35 12.62 3.26 -13.86
C PRO A 35 11.24 3.02 -14.46
N HIS A 36 10.64 1.84 -14.27
CA HIS A 36 9.32 1.48 -14.82
C HIS A 36 8.19 1.68 -13.80
N LEU A 37 8.51 2.15 -12.58
CA LEU A 37 7.53 2.40 -11.53
C LEU A 37 7.10 3.88 -11.54
N SER A 38 5.85 4.16 -11.15
CA SER A 38 5.25 5.50 -11.20
C SER A 38 4.70 5.92 -9.84
N THR A 39 4.70 7.23 -9.59
CA THR A 39 4.01 7.86 -8.45
C THR A 39 2.73 8.57 -8.87
N SER A 40 2.31 8.48 -10.14
CA SER A 40 1.11 9.15 -10.64
C SER A 40 -0.17 8.63 -9.97
N VAL A 41 -1.05 9.54 -9.59
CA VAL A 41 -2.31 9.25 -8.90
C VAL A 41 -3.52 9.63 -9.76
N ASP A 42 -3.34 9.90 -11.05
CA ASP A 42 -4.43 10.30 -11.93
C ASP A 42 -5.52 9.23 -12.04
N ILE A 43 -6.76 9.66 -11.85
CA ILE A 43 -7.94 8.78 -11.91
C ILE A 43 -8.74 9.13 -13.16
N PRO A 44 -8.76 8.29 -14.19
CA PRO A 44 -9.47 8.56 -15.44
C PRO A 44 -10.96 8.83 -15.20
N GLY A 45 -11.48 9.87 -15.88
CA GLY A 45 -12.89 10.23 -15.83
C GLY A 45 -13.28 11.19 -14.70
N THR A 46 -12.37 11.51 -13.77
CA THR A 46 -12.61 12.49 -12.71
C THR A 46 -12.48 13.93 -13.22
N GLN A 47 -13.00 14.88 -12.44
CA GLN A 47 -12.89 16.28 -12.79
C GLN A 47 -11.44 16.79 -12.76
N SER A 48 -10.63 16.30 -11.81
CA SER A 48 -9.21 16.64 -11.75
C SER A 48 -8.42 16.10 -12.93
N ALA A 49 -8.70 14.89 -13.40
CA ALA A 49 -8.08 14.34 -14.60
C ALA A 49 -8.47 15.11 -15.87
N GLN A 50 -9.73 15.55 -15.98
CA GLN A 50 -10.17 16.40 -17.08
C GLN A 50 -9.47 17.77 -17.05
N ALA A 51 -9.30 18.37 -15.87
CA ALA A 51 -8.55 19.59 -15.69
C ALA A 51 -7.07 19.43 -16.09
N SER A 52 -6.41 18.34 -15.66
CA SER A 52 -5.02 18.05 -16.07
C SER A 52 -4.89 17.87 -17.59
N ALA A 53 -5.84 17.21 -18.24
CA ALA A 53 -5.85 17.07 -19.69
C ALA A 53 -6.01 18.41 -20.42
N LEU A 54 -6.90 19.29 -19.92
CA LEU A 54 -7.06 20.63 -20.47
C LEU A 54 -5.79 21.48 -20.30
N LEU A 55 -5.13 21.40 -19.16
CA LEU A 55 -3.85 22.08 -18.92
C LEU A 55 -2.77 21.65 -19.90
N ALA A 56 -2.67 20.34 -20.15
CA ALA A 56 -1.72 19.83 -21.13
C ALA A 56 -2.07 20.27 -22.57
N GLU A 57 -3.34 20.21 -22.95
CA GLU A 57 -3.80 20.51 -24.32
C GLU A 57 -3.81 22.01 -24.63
N LYS A 58 -4.36 22.84 -23.72
CA LYS A 58 -4.61 24.27 -23.98
C LYS A 58 -3.48 25.18 -23.52
N PHE A 59 -2.78 24.81 -22.45
CA PHE A 59 -1.70 25.60 -21.88
C PHE A 59 -0.31 24.97 -22.11
N GLY A 60 -0.25 23.80 -22.74
CA GLY A 60 0.99 23.08 -23.01
C GLY A 60 1.77 22.67 -21.76
N GLN A 61 1.07 22.57 -20.63
CA GLN A 61 1.72 22.25 -19.36
C GLN A 61 1.92 20.75 -19.15
N ASN A 62 3.13 20.41 -18.70
CA ASN A 62 3.47 19.08 -18.26
C ASN A 62 3.88 19.12 -16.77
N ILE A 63 2.92 18.95 -15.87
CA ILE A 63 3.14 19.00 -14.42
C ILE A 63 4.15 17.92 -14.00
N GLU A 64 4.04 16.70 -14.54
CA GLU A 64 4.92 15.57 -14.22
C GLU A 64 6.39 15.83 -14.58
N GLY A 65 6.66 16.62 -15.61
CA GLY A 65 7.99 16.97 -16.10
C GLY A 65 8.50 18.33 -15.62
N THR A 66 7.86 18.96 -14.63
CA THR A 66 8.21 20.30 -14.18
C THR A 66 9.14 20.28 -12.96
N PHE A 67 10.33 20.87 -13.12
CA PHE A 67 11.25 21.15 -12.03
C PHE A 67 10.99 22.54 -11.46
N THR A 68 11.19 22.69 -10.16
CA THR A 68 11.15 23.97 -9.47
C THR A 68 12.49 24.23 -8.79
N VAL A 69 13.18 25.28 -9.19
CA VAL A 69 14.44 25.74 -8.58
C VAL A 69 14.12 26.83 -7.56
N ILE A 70 14.61 26.69 -6.34
CA ILE A 70 14.42 27.62 -5.25
C ILE A 70 15.80 28.12 -4.83
N TYR A 71 16.01 29.41 -4.92
CA TYR A 71 17.25 30.06 -4.51
C TYR A 71 16.96 31.24 -3.59
N ARG A 72 17.66 31.29 -2.46
CA ARG A 72 17.59 32.47 -1.55
C ARG A 72 18.58 33.53 -1.98
N PHE A 73 18.12 34.72 -2.34
CA PHE A 73 18.96 35.87 -2.67
C PHE A 73 19.01 36.87 -1.52
N ASN A 74 20.15 37.59 -1.39
CA ASN A 74 20.34 38.58 -0.36
C ASN A 74 20.05 40.00 -0.87
N LYS A 75 20.35 40.28 -2.14
CA LYS A 75 20.16 41.59 -2.76
C LYS A 75 19.38 41.47 -4.08
N ALA A 76 18.43 42.36 -4.30
CA ALA A 76 17.66 42.40 -5.53
C ALA A 76 18.50 42.61 -6.80
N SER A 77 19.68 43.25 -6.67
CA SER A 77 20.62 43.41 -7.77
C SER A 77 21.22 42.11 -8.32
N GLU A 78 21.13 41.00 -7.56
CA GLU A 78 21.63 39.69 -7.96
C GLU A 78 20.65 38.98 -8.92
N LEU A 79 19.35 39.35 -8.90
CA LEU A 79 18.26 38.67 -9.61
C LEU A 79 18.51 38.50 -11.11
N PRO A 80 18.95 39.51 -11.89
CA PRO A 80 19.15 39.31 -13.32
C PRO A 80 20.23 38.27 -13.63
N LYS A 81 21.35 38.28 -12.88
CA LYS A 81 22.41 37.27 -13.04
C LYS A 81 21.93 35.87 -12.63
N LEU A 82 21.20 35.75 -11.51
CA LEU A 82 20.66 34.48 -11.04
C LEU A 82 19.66 33.88 -12.06
N LYS A 83 18.74 34.68 -12.59
CA LYS A 83 17.80 34.28 -13.63
C LYS A 83 18.51 33.72 -14.85
N ALA A 84 19.51 34.44 -15.37
CA ALA A 84 20.29 34.01 -16.51
C ALA A 84 21.08 32.72 -16.24
N SER A 85 21.68 32.56 -15.04
CA SER A 85 22.42 31.37 -14.68
C SER A 85 21.52 30.13 -14.53
N ILE A 86 20.30 30.29 -13.99
CA ILE A 86 19.33 29.19 -13.93
C ILE A 86 18.84 28.81 -15.33
N GLU A 87 18.60 29.78 -16.18
CA GLU A 87 18.20 29.54 -17.57
C GLU A 87 19.29 28.78 -18.34
N LEU A 88 20.56 29.18 -18.19
CA LEU A 88 21.71 28.49 -18.78
C LEU A 88 21.80 27.05 -18.27
N ALA A 89 21.70 26.83 -16.97
CA ALA A 89 21.73 25.49 -16.38
C ALA A 89 20.58 24.61 -16.87
N SER A 90 19.40 25.20 -17.10
CA SER A 90 18.23 24.47 -17.60
C SER A 90 18.42 23.86 -18.98
N GLN A 91 19.31 24.40 -19.81
CA GLN A 91 19.65 23.88 -21.15
C GLN A 91 20.28 22.48 -21.09
N LYS A 92 20.79 22.07 -19.93
CA LYS A 92 21.28 20.70 -19.72
C LYS A 92 20.18 19.64 -19.86
N ILE A 93 18.95 20.03 -19.61
CA ILE A 93 17.80 19.16 -19.82
C ILE A 93 17.28 19.40 -21.24
N PRO A 94 17.32 18.40 -22.16
CA PRO A 94 16.91 18.61 -23.53
C PRO A 94 15.47 19.13 -23.63
N LYS A 95 15.24 20.13 -24.48
CA LYS A 95 13.92 20.76 -24.70
C LYS A 95 13.27 21.36 -23.43
N ALA A 96 14.02 21.57 -22.35
CA ALA A 96 13.51 22.29 -21.20
C ALA A 96 13.24 23.76 -21.52
N LYS A 97 12.19 24.31 -20.91
CA LYS A 97 11.82 25.71 -21.04
C LYS A 97 11.58 26.32 -19.66
N VAL A 98 12.16 27.47 -19.39
CA VAL A 98 11.83 28.27 -18.23
C VAL A 98 10.47 28.91 -18.46
N VAL A 99 9.48 28.50 -17.66
CA VAL A 99 8.08 28.96 -17.80
C VAL A 99 7.84 30.19 -16.93
N GLN A 100 8.43 30.21 -15.73
CA GLN A 100 8.17 31.25 -14.75
C GLN A 100 9.39 31.49 -13.86
N GLN A 101 9.67 32.77 -13.55
CA GLN A 101 10.71 33.20 -12.62
C GLN A 101 10.20 34.32 -11.71
N ASN A 102 9.80 33.97 -10.52
CA ASN A 102 9.21 34.87 -9.53
C ASN A 102 10.16 35.14 -8.37
N ALA A 103 10.32 36.39 -8.00
CA ALA A 103 11.00 36.79 -6.78
C ALA A 103 9.98 37.13 -5.70
N MET A 104 9.94 36.34 -4.63
CA MET A 104 8.98 36.49 -3.55
C MET A 104 9.62 36.17 -2.19
N GLY A 105 9.45 37.03 -1.22
CA GLY A 105 9.92 36.78 0.17
C GLY A 105 11.42 36.54 0.34
N GLY A 106 12.27 37.08 -0.57
CA GLY A 106 13.73 36.86 -0.56
C GLY A 106 14.14 35.53 -1.26
N PHE A 107 13.22 34.87 -1.98
CA PHE A 107 13.50 33.70 -2.79
C PHE A 107 13.22 33.99 -4.26
N LEU A 108 14.08 33.47 -5.12
CA LEU A 108 13.80 33.32 -6.55
C LEU A 108 13.27 31.90 -6.77
N ILE A 109 12.04 31.81 -7.23
CA ILE A 109 11.37 30.54 -7.58
C ILE A 109 11.28 30.47 -9.08
N THR A 110 11.92 29.47 -9.67
CA THR A 110 11.95 29.27 -11.13
C THR A 110 11.32 27.93 -11.48
N SER A 111 10.28 27.94 -12.31
CA SER A 111 9.64 26.75 -12.85
C SER A 111 10.20 26.43 -14.24
N ILE A 112 10.70 25.22 -14.40
CA ILE A 112 11.33 24.73 -15.64
C ILE A 112 10.55 23.49 -16.07
N GLN A 113 9.90 23.61 -17.22
CA GLN A 113 9.08 22.56 -17.79
C GLN A 113 9.84 21.76 -18.84
N THR A 114 9.67 20.44 -18.82
CA THR A 114 10.22 19.52 -19.82
C THR A 114 9.08 18.76 -20.52
N PRO A 115 9.29 18.24 -21.75
CA PRO A 115 8.29 17.42 -22.41
C PRO A 115 8.24 15.96 -21.92
N TYR A 116 9.12 15.61 -21.00
CA TYR A 116 9.30 14.24 -20.51
C TYR A 116 8.27 13.85 -19.46
N LYS A 117 7.91 12.58 -19.38
CA LYS A 117 7.12 12.02 -18.31
C LYS A 117 7.95 11.95 -17.01
N LEU A 118 7.28 11.79 -15.87
CA LEU A 118 7.87 11.82 -14.54
C LEU A 118 9.18 11.02 -14.41
N ASN A 119 9.15 9.74 -14.80
CA ASN A 119 10.32 8.87 -14.65
C ASN A 119 11.50 9.27 -15.55
N GLU A 120 11.22 9.70 -16.75
CA GLU A 120 12.24 10.15 -17.70
C GLU A 120 12.82 11.50 -17.25
N ALA A 121 11.95 12.43 -16.84
CA ALA A 121 12.38 13.72 -16.30
C ALA A 121 13.26 13.56 -15.05
N SER A 122 12.92 12.64 -14.16
CA SER A 122 13.67 12.42 -12.91
C SER A 122 15.13 12.03 -13.12
N THR A 123 15.45 11.39 -14.26
CA THR A 123 16.85 11.01 -14.59
C THR A 123 17.77 12.22 -14.80
N PHE A 124 17.22 13.39 -15.13
CA PHE A 124 18.00 14.61 -15.31
C PHE A 124 18.30 15.35 -14.01
N THR A 125 17.70 14.96 -12.87
CA THR A 125 17.81 15.70 -11.60
C THR A 125 19.25 15.91 -11.17
N GLU A 126 20.08 14.87 -11.14
CA GLU A 126 21.45 14.97 -10.64
C GLU A 126 22.37 15.77 -11.60
N SER A 127 22.18 15.56 -12.91
CA SER A 127 22.92 16.35 -13.92
C SER A 127 22.55 17.84 -13.84
N PHE A 128 21.30 18.16 -13.59
CA PHE A 128 20.83 19.53 -13.43
C PHE A 128 21.35 20.18 -12.14
N ARG A 129 21.40 19.43 -11.01
CA ARG A 129 22.04 19.87 -9.77
C ARG A 129 23.51 20.23 -9.97
N SER A 130 24.22 19.37 -10.66
CA SER A 130 25.65 19.58 -10.98
C SER A 130 25.86 20.83 -11.81
N GLU A 131 25.02 21.06 -12.82
CA GLU A 131 25.10 22.22 -13.71
C GLU A 131 24.79 23.53 -12.97
N LEU A 132 23.80 23.55 -12.06
CA LEU A 132 23.54 24.73 -11.22
C LEU A 132 24.75 25.08 -10.35
N LYS A 133 25.41 24.09 -9.75
CA LYS A 133 26.63 24.31 -8.96
C LYS A 133 27.77 24.87 -9.81
N GLN A 134 27.97 24.35 -11.04
CA GLN A 134 29.01 24.85 -11.95
C GLN A 134 28.73 26.28 -12.41
N ASN A 135 27.48 26.69 -12.56
CA ASN A 135 27.08 28.05 -12.91
C ASN A 135 27.04 29.00 -11.68
N GLY A 136 27.64 28.61 -10.55
CA GLY A 136 27.79 29.45 -9.38
C GLY A 136 26.55 29.51 -8.46
N ILE A 137 25.59 28.60 -8.64
CA ILE A 137 24.36 28.56 -7.83
C ILE A 137 24.40 27.30 -6.91
N ALA A 138 25.43 27.25 -6.06
CA ALA A 138 25.66 26.10 -5.20
C ALA A 138 24.58 25.88 -4.11
N ASN A 139 23.87 26.95 -3.71
CA ASN A 139 22.85 26.90 -2.64
C ASN A 139 21.42 26.90 -3.19
N ALA A 140 21.22 26.48 -4.45
CA ALA A 140 19.90 26.26 -4.99
C ALA A 140 19.36 24.89 -4.57
N PHE A 141 18.09 24.83 -4.30
CA PHE A 141 17.36 23.59 -4.08
C PHE A 141 16.50 23.28 -5.31
N ILE A 142 16.60 22.05 -5.80
CA ILE A 142 15.72 21.57 -6.86
C ILE A 142 14.63 20.72 -6.25
N THR A 143 13.38 21.08 -6.54
CA THR A 143 12.17 20.36 -6.15
C THR A 143 11.24 20.18 -7.34
N GLY A 144 10.00 19.80 -7.10
CA GLY A 144 9.02 19.43 -8.11
C GLY A 144 8.94 17.92 -8.32
N PRO A 145 7.91 17.42 -9.04
CA PRO A 145 7.66 15.99 -9.18
C PRO A 145 8.89 15.16 -9.62
N PRO A 146 9.69 15.56 -10.64
CA PRO A 146 10.86 14.77 -11.03
C PRO A 146 11.94 14.69 -9.96
N ALA A 147 12.23 15.79 -9.27
CA ALA A 147 13.25 15.83 -8.22
C ALA A 147 12.84 15.02 -6.99
N ILE A 148 11.56 15.12 -6.60
CA ILE A 148 10.99 14.32 -5.50
C ILE A 148 11.03 12.83 -5.86
N ASN A 149 10.63 12.45 -7.07
CA ASN A 149 10.67 11.07 -7.52
C ASN A 149 12.11 10.50 -7.52
N HIS A 150 13.09 11.30 -7.93
CA HIS A 150 14.50 10.94 -7.87
C HIS A 150 14.98 10.72 -6.42
N ASP A 151 14.67 11.64 -5.52
CA ASP A 151 15.17 11.62 -4.15
C ASP A 151 14.48 10.56 -3.27
N VAL A 152 13.24 10.19 -3.57
CA VAL A 152 12.50 9.14 -2.84
C VAL A 152 13.04 7.74 -3.15
N GLN A 153 13.56 7.49 -4.36
CA GLN A 153 14.04 6.14 -4.73
C GLN A 153 15.14 5.59 -3.82
N PRO A 154 16.22 6.34 -3.47
CA PRO A 154 17.23 5.84 -2.52
C PRO A 154 16.68 5.59 -1.11
N VAL A 155 15.73 6.42 -0.65
CA VAL A 155 15.08 6.24 0.65
C VAL A 155 14.30 4.93 0.67
N LEU A 156 13.48 4.68 -0.35
CA LEU A 156 12.74 3.43 -0.49
C LEU A 156 13.66 2.21 -0.56
N ALA A 157 14.77 2.29 -1.32
CA ALA A 157 15.73 1.21 -1.41
C ALA A 157 16.42 0.94 -0.07
N HIS A 158 16.71 2.00 0.71
CA HIS A 158 17.29 1.87 2.04
C HIS A 158 16.30 1.26 3.04
N ASP A 159 15.05 1.73 3.05
CA ASP A 159 13.98 1.21 3.90
C ASP A 159 13.70 -0.27 3.59
N LEU A 160 13.65 -0.62 2.31
CA LEU A 160 13.49 -1.99 1.87
C LEU A 160 14.59 -2.88 2.45
N ARG A 161 15.86 -2.50 2.27
CA ARG A 161 16.99 -3.27 2.79
C ARG A 161 16.95 -3.43 4.31
N LYS A 162 16.59 -2.38 5.06
CA LYS A 162 16.40 -2.48 6.52
C LYS A 162 15.28 -3.47 6.86
N GLY A 163 14.11 -3.32 6.21
CA GLY A 163 12.97 -4.20 6.40
C GLY A 163 13.28 -5.66 6.11
N GLU A 164 13.99 -5.95 5.01
CA GLU A 164 14.44 -7.30 4.64
C GLU A 164 15.37 -7.91 5.68
N ILE A 165 16.37 -7.17 6.15
CA ILE A 165 17.31 -7.66 7.17
C ILE A 165 16.56 -8.01 8.45
N ILE A 166 15.67 -7.13 8.93
CA ILE A 166 14.86 -7.37 10.12
C ILE A 166 13.98 -8.62 9.92
N ALA A 167 13.29 -8.70 8.79
CA ALA A 167 12.42 -9.82 8.45
C ALA A 167 13.20 -11.15 8.37
N LEU A 168 14.34 -11.16 7.68
CA LEU A 168 15.17 -12.35 7.51
C LEU A 168 15.79 -12.84 8.84
N CYS A 169 16.35 -11.91 9.63
CA CYS A 169 16.93 -12.24 10.94
C CYS A 169 15.86 -12.78 11.91
N SER A 170 14.70 -12.11 11.95
CA SER A 170 13.57 -12.53 12.78
C SER A 170 13.03 -13.88 12.34
N ALA A 171 12.85 -14.09 11.04
CA ALA A 171 12.41 -15.36 10.47
C ALA A 171 13.40 -16.49 10.83
N LEU A 172 14.69 -16.25 10.68
CA LEU A 172 15.72 -17.21 11.02
C LEU A 172 15.67 -17.59 12.51
N LEU A 173 15.60 -16.62 13.40
CA LEU A 173 15.51 -16.85 14.85
C LEU A 173 14.25 -17.65 15.21
N ILE A 174 13.09 -17.30 14.66
CA ILE A 174 11.83 -17.99 14.93
C ILE A 174 11.85 -19.40 14.33
N LEU A 175 12.42 -19.60 13.15
CA LEU A 175 12.57 -20.93 12.55
C LEU A 175 13.52 -21.81 13.36
N PHE A 176 14.62 -21.28 13.90
CA PHE A 176 15.49 -21.99 14.84
C PHE A 176 14.75 -22.35 16.14
N TRP A 177 13.92 -21.44 16.63
CA TRP A 177 13.12 -21.70 17.81
C TRP A 177 12.04 -22.78 17.57
N LEU A 178 11.45 -22.86 16.36
CA LEU A 178 10.43 -23.87 16.01
C LEU A 178 11.03 -25.24 15.67
N PHE A 179 12.09 -25.28 14.85
CA PHE A 179 12.64 -26.53 14.33
C PHE A 179 13.91 -26.99 15.06
N GLY A 180 14.46 -26.18 15.96
CA GLY A 180 15.75 -26.43 16.58
C GLY A 180 16.90 -26.28 15.56
N ARG A 181 18.08 -26.80 15.92
CA ARG A 181 19.29 -26.77 15.04
C ARG A 181 19.22 -27.84 13.94
N THR A 182 18.15 -27.88 13.17
CA THR A 182 17.98 -28.85 12.08
C THR A 182 18.07 -28.18 10.72
N ARG A 183 18.46 -28.95 9.70
CA ARG A 183 18.54 -28.44 8.30
C ARG A 183 17.18 -28.00 7.74
N TYR A 184 16.07 -28.36 8.38
CA TYR A 184 14.73 -27.94 7.99
C TYR A 184 14.50 -26.43 8.11
N VAL A 185 15.30 -25.71 8.89
CA VAL A 185 15.26 -24.23 9.01
C VAL A 185 15.49 -23.53 7.67
N PHE A 186 16.36 -24.10 6.82
CA PHE A 186 16.73 -23.49 5.54
C PHE A 186 15.69 -23.68 4.44
N ILE A 187 14.78 -24.66 4.56
CA ILE A 187 13.78 -24.94 3.52
C ILE A 187 12.84 -23.75 3.30
N PRO A 188 12.21 -23.15 4.33
CA PRO A 188 11.36 -21.98 4.15
C PRO A 188 12.09 -20.78 3.55
N LEU A 189 13.36 -20.57 3.88
CA LEU A 189 14.16 -19.46 3.36
C LEU A 189 14.50 -19.66 1.87
N LEU A 190 14.93 -20.86 1.47
CA LEU A 190 15.18 -21.17 0.06
C LEU A 190 13.90 -21.13 -0.77
N PHE A 191 12.80 -21.56 -0.20
CA PHE A 191 11.49 -21.49 -0.82
C PHE A 191 11.06 -20.04 -1.03
N ALA A 192 11.21 -19.18 -0.01
CA ALA A 192 10.91 -17.77 -0.10
C ALA A 192 11.80 -17.06 -1.14
N LEU A 193 13.11 -17.31 -1.12
CA LEU A 193 14.03 -16.75 -2.11
C LEU A 193 13.59 -17.05 -3.54
N GLY A 194 13.24 -18.30 -3.85
CA GLY A 194 12.79 -18.69 -5.19
C GLY A 194 11.47 -18.03 -5.58
N THR A 195 10.49 -18.08 -4.70
CA THR A 195 9.12 -17.57 -5.00
C THR A 195 9.05 -16.06 -5.04
N VAL A 196 9.73 -15.35 -4.15
CA VAL A 196 9.77 -13.86 -4.16
C VAL A 196 10.52 -13.37 -5.41
N SER A 197 11.68 -13.95 -5.73
CA SER A 197 12.44 -13.59 -6.94
C SER A 197 11.61 -13.79 -8.21
N LEU A 198 10.91 -14.92 -8.34
CA LEU A 198 10.03 -15.17 -9.49
C LEU A 198 8.87 -14.15 -9.53
N SER A 199 8.29 -13.81 -8.38
CA SER A 199 7.22 -12.81 -8.29
C SER A 199 7.69 -11.44 -8.79
N ILE A 200 8.87 -10.98 -8.37
CA ILE A 200 9.45 -9.72 -8.84
C ILE A 200 9.77 -9.78 -10.33
N GLY A 201 10.27 -10.90 -10.83
CA GLY A 201 10.50 -11.10 -12.27
C GLY A 201 9.21 -10.95 -13.09
N ILE A 202 8.10 -11.54 -12.63
CA ILE A 202 6.79 -11.39 -13.29
C ILE A 202 6.31 -9.94 -13.22
N ILE A 203 6.45 -9.29 -12.06
CA ILE A 203 6.04 -7.90 -11.87
C ILE A 203 6.86 -6.95 -12.75
N TYR A 204 8.15 -7.20 -12.93
CA TYR A 204 8.98 -6.46 -13.88
C TYR A 204 8.40 -6.56 -15.31
N LEU A 205 8.03 -7.75 -15.77
CA LEU A 205 7.40 -7.93 -17.09
C LEU A 205 6.04 -7.22 -17.19
N LEU A 206 5.27 -7.19 -16.11
CA LEU A 206 4.01 -6.44 -16.04
C LEU A 206 4.25 -4.93 -16.05
N ALA A 207 5.30 -4.44 -15.37
CA ALA A 207 5.66 -3.02 -15.33
C ALA A 207 6.07 -2.45 -16.71
N LEU A 208 6.52 -3.31 -17.63
CA LEU A 208 6.78 -2.91 -19.04
C LEU A 208 5.50 -2.58 -19.82
N LYS A 209 4.32 -3.06 -19.38
CA LYS A 209 3.05 -2.91 -20.10
C LYS A 209 1.99 -2.14 -19.33
N PHE A 210 2.01 -2.23 -18.00
CA PHE A 210 1.03 -1.64 -17.12
C PHE A 210 1.69 -0.66 -16.16
N MET A 211 0.97 0.39 -15.80
CA MET A 211 1.39 1.30 -14.75
C MET A 211 1.52 0.53 -13.43
N MET A 212 2.70 0.56 -12.85
CA MET A 212 3.01 -0.03 -11.55
C MET A 212 3.51 1.04 -10.59
N VAL A 213 3.02 1.00 -9.36
CA VAL A 213 3.38 2.00 -8.35
C VAL A 213 4.74 1.73 -7.71
N LEU A 214 5.42 2.81 -7.31
CA LEU A 214 6.79 2.78 -6.79
C LEU A 214 6.98 1.86 -5.56
N TYR A 215 5.95 1.68 -4.73
CA TYR A 215 6.02 0.87 -3.50
C TYR A 215 5.85 -0.65 -3.70
N ILE A 216 5.56 -1.10 -4.93
CA ILE A 216 5.28 -2.52 -5.22
C ILE A 216 6.42 -3.46 -4.83
N PRO A 217 7.70 -3.19 -5.15
CA PRO A 217 8.77 -4.09 -4.75
C PRO A 217 8.80 -4.33 -3.24
N ASN A 218 8.74 -3.25 -2.44
CA ASN A 218 8.75 -3.33 -0.97
C ASN A 218 7.61 -4.21 -0.42
N ILE A 219 6.41 -4.02 -0.97
CA ILE A 219 5.21 -4.75 -0.56
C ILE A 219 5.30 -6.22 -0.95
N VAL A 220 5.73 -6.50 -2.18
CA VAL A 220 5.84 -7.86 -2.73
C VAL A 220 6.90 -8.68 -2.01
N GLU A 221 8.04 -8.08 -1.71
CA GLU A 221 9.12 -8.76 -1.00
C GLU A 221 8.69 -9.12 0.44
N LEU A 222 8.10 -8.18 1.17
CA LEU A 222 7.73 -8.42 2.56
C LEU A 222 6.52 -9.36 2.71
N ILE A 223 5.45 -9.14 1.93
CA ILE A 223 4.29 -10.05 1.95
C ILE A 223 4.67 -11.40 1.35
N GLY A 224 5.47 -11.39 0.27
CA GLY A 224 5.96 -12.60 -0.38
C GLY A 224 6.82 -13.45 0.54
N LEU A 225 7.73 -12.83 1.28
CA LEU A 225 8.55 -13.50 2.29
C LEU A 225 7.66 -14.15 3.37
N GLY A 226 6.70 -13.39 3.91
CA GLY A 226 5.78 -13.88 4.93
C GLY A 226 4.97 -15.09 4.44
N LEU A 227 4.24 -14.96 3.33
CA LEU A 227 3.42 -16.04 2.75
C LEU A 227 4.25 -17.27 2.36
N ALA A 228 5.42 -17.06 1.77
CA ALA A 228 6.27 -18.15 1.35
C ALA A 228 6.77 -18.95 2.57
N ILE A 229 7.24 -18.28 3.61
CA ILE A 229 7.68 -18.94 4.83
C ILE A 229 6.51 -19.69 5.48
N ASP A 230 5.32 -19.10 5.55
CA ASP A 230 4.13 -19.70 6.15
C ASP A 230 3.73 -21.01 5.44
N TYR A 231 3.64 -21.00 4.11
CA TYR A 231 3.27 -22.19 3.33
C TYR A 231 4.34 -23.26 3.40
N SER A 232 5.61 -22.84 3.39
CA SER A 232 6.72 -23.77 3.54
C SER A 232 6.78 -24.37 4.95
N LEU A 233 6.58 -23.54 5.98
CA LEU A 233 6.54 -23.97 7.38
C LEU A 233 5.50 -25.07 7.60
N LEU A 234 4.31 -24.87 7.06
CA LEU A 234 3.24 -25.86 7.10
C LEU A 234 3.63 -27.17 6.44
N SER A 235 4.19 -27.07 5.23
CA SER A 235 4.62 -28.22 4.46
C SER A 235 5.71 -29.00 5.19
N VAL A 236 6.71 -28.31 5.76
CA VAL A 236 7.78 -28.93 6.55
C VAL A 236 7.25 -29.60 7.81
N HIS A 237 6.36 -28.91 8.54
CA HIS A 237 5.73 -29.49 9.72
C HIS A 237 4.95 -30.77 9.40
N ARG A 238 4.16 -30.74 8.31
CA ARG A 238 3.39 -31.93 7.86
C ARG A 238 4.30 -33.06 7.40
N TYR A 239 5.39 -32.75 6.67
CA TYR A 239 6.36 -33.73 6.23
C TYR A 239 7.04 -34.43 7.41
N ARG A 240 7.40 -33.70 8.46
CA ARG A 240 7.97 -34.29 9.68
C ARG A 240 7.02 -35.26 10.39
N MET A 241 5.71 -35.04 10.25
CA MET A 241 4.70 -35.94 10.83
C MET A 241 4.42 -37.17 9.92
N SER A 242 4.27 -36.94 8.61
CA SER A 242 3.84 -38.00 7.66
C SER A 242 4.99 -38.82 7.11
N LYS A 243 6.23 -38.29 7.13
CA LYS A 243 7.44 -38.83 6.52
C LYS A 243 7.28 -39.15 5.02
N SER A 244 6.24 -38.65 4.36
CA SER A 244 5.89 -38.88 2.96
C SER A 244 5.58 -37.57 2.24
N ILE A 245 6.32 -37.27 1.15
CA ILE A 245 6.09 -36.07 0.31
C ILE A 245 4.69 -36.12 -0.33
N ALA A 246 4.26 -37.30 -0.80
CA ALA A 246 2.95 -37.46 -1.42
C ALA A 246 1.79 -37.18 -0.44
N GLN A 247 1.91 -37.69 0.79
CA GLN A 247 0.92 -37.41 1.85
C GLN A 247 0.95 -35.95 2.29
N THR A 248 2.14 -35.36 2.38
CA THR A 248 2.30 -33.94 2.68
C THR A 248 1.59 -33.08 1.63
N LEU A 249 1.82 -33.34 0.36
CA LEU A 249 1.23 -32.58 -0.73
C LEU A 249 -0.28 -32.78 -0.84
N SER A 250 -0.80 -33.98 -0.55
CA SER A 250 -2.24 -34.24 -0.57
C SER A 250 -3.01 -33.55 0.57
N SER A 251 -2.38 -33.37 1.72
CA SER A 251 -3.02 -32.75 2.89
C SER A 251 -2.68 -31.24 3.03
N ALA A 252 -1.39 -30.91 3.22
CA ALA A 252 -0.96 -29.51 3.35
C ALA A 252 -1.17 -28.73 2.04
N GLY A 253 -0.86 -29.33 0.89
CA GLY A 253 -1.03 -28.68 -0.41
C GLY A 253 -2.48 -28.26 -0.68
N ARG A 254 -3.47 -29.11 -0.32
CA ARG A 254 -4.90 -28.74 -0.44
C ARG A 254 -5.26 -27.53 0.45
N THR A 255 -4.75 -27.52 1.66
CA THR A 255 -5.00 -26.40 2.58
C THR A 255 -4.34 -25.13 2.07
N ILE A 256 -3.08 -25.20 1.61
CA ILE A 256 -2.35 -24.09 0.99
C ILE A 256 -3.11 -23.56 -0.25
N ALA A 257 -3.68 -24.44 -1.08
CA ALA A 257 -4.44 -24.01 -2.25
C ALA A 257 -5.69 -23.20 -1.88
N VAL A 258 -6.44 -23.63 -0.85
CA VAL A 258 -7.59 -22.87 -0.37
C VAL A 258 -7.15 -21.53 0.23
N SER A 259 -6.09 -21.54 1.03
CA SER A 259 -5.46 -20.35 1.62
C SER A 259 -5.03 -19.36 0.54
N ALA A 260 -4.26 -19.81 -0.45
CA ALA A 260 -3.83 -18.96 -1.57
C ALA A 260 -5.01 -18.36 -2.35
N MET A 261 -6.09 -19.14 -2.56
CA MET A 261 -7.30 -18.59 -3.19
C MET A 261 -7.95 -17.49 -2.36
N MET A 262 -7.95 -17.61 -1.02
CA MET A 262 -8.46 -16.55 -0.14
C MET A 262 -7.59 -15.29 -0.24
N ALA A 263 -6.26 -15.43 -0.20
CA ALA A 263 -5.34 -14.32 -0.37
C ALA A 263 -5.52 -13.64 -1.75
N ILE A 264 -5.65 -14.42 -2.82
CA ILE A 264 -5.96 -13.91 -4.16
C ILE A 264 -7.28 -13.15 -4.18
N CYS A 265 -8.34 -13.70 -3.58
CA CYS A 265 -9.63 -13.02 -3.49
C CYS A 265 -9.53 -11.69 -2.74
N GLY A 266 -8.86 -11.67 -1.57
CA GLY A 266 -8.68 -10.44 -0.80
C GLY A 266 -7.98 -9.36 -1.61
N LEU A 267 -6.87 -9.70 -2.27
CA LEU A 267 -6.07 -8.76 -3.08
C LEU A 267 -6.76 -8.40 -4.41
N ALA A 268 -7.60 -9.28 -4.97
CA ALA A 268 -8.43 -9.00 -6.14
C ALA A 268 -9.45 -7.88 -5.88
N MET A 269 -9.81 -7.60 -4.61
CA MET A 269 -10.63 -6.45 -4.24
C MET A 269 -10.06 -5.15 -4.80
N LEU A 270 -8.74 -4.98 -4.78
CA LEU A 270 -8.07 -3.79 -5.26
C LEU A 270 -8.25 -3.57 -6.77
N LEU A 271 -8.46 -4.64 -7.56
CA LEU A 271 -8.74 -4.53 -8.99
C LEU A 271 -10.12 -3.94 -9.29
N LEU A 272 -11.07 -4.08 -8.36
CA LEU A 272 -12.42 -3.57 -8.51
C LEU A 272 -12.53 -2.05 -8.29
N ILE A 273 -11.48 -1.44 -7.74
CA ILE A 273 -11.42 -0.01 -7.48
C ILE A 273 -10.95 0.71 -8.74
N PRO A 274 -11.67 1.75 -9.22
CA PRO A 274 -11.35 2.44 -10.47
C PRO A 274 -10.19 3.44 -10.33
N VAL A 275 -9.14 3.07 -9.61
CA VAL A 275 -7.94 3.87 -9.35
C VAL A 275 -6.72 3.09 -9.86
N PRO A 276 -6.02 3.54 -10.93
CA PRO A 276 -4.90 2.80 -11.53
C PRO A 276 -3.79 2.44 -10.53
N PHE A 277 -3.45 3.37 -9.66
CA PHE A 277 -2.50 3.18 -8.56
C PHE A 277 -2.88 1.97 -7.68
N ILE A 278 -4.15 1.88 -7.24
CA ILE A 278 -4.64 0.80 -6.37
C ILE A 278 -4.75 -0.51 -7.14
N ARG A 279 -5.18 -0.47 -8.41
CA ARG A 279 -5.22 -1.66 -9.27
C ARG A 279 -3.83 -2.27 -9.45
N SER A 280 -2.79 -1.45 -9.55
CA SER A 280 -1.41 -1.94 -9.65
C SER A 280 -0.97 -2.70 -8.40
N LEU A 281 -1.36 -2.25 -7.20
CA LEU A 281 -1.14 -2.98 -5.95
C LEU A 281 -1.90 -4.32 -5.93
N GLY A 282 -3.13 -4.34 -6.42
CA GLY A 282 -3.92 -5.56 -6.55
C GLY A 282 -3.30 -6.57 -7.51
N LEU A 283 -2.85 -6.12 -8.68
CA LEU A 283 -2.22 -6.97 -9.68
C LEU A 283 -0.92 -7.59 -9.14
N ALA A 284 -0.06 -6.78 -8.56
CA ALA A 284 1.18 -7.25 -7.93
C ALA A 284 0.89 -8.19 -6.75
N GLY A 285 -0.09 -7.85 -5.92
CA GLY A 285 -0.50 -8.64 -4.77
C GLY A 285 -1.00 -10.04 -5.14
N ILE A 286 -1.72 -10.20 -6.25
CA ILE A 286 -2.22 -11.50 -6.73
C ILE A 286 -1.08 -12.38 -7.23
N VAL A 287 -0.05 -11.80 -7.85
CA VAL A 287 1.12 -12.56 -8.35
C VAL A 287 1.79 -13.33 -7.22
N VAL A 288 1.94 -12.74 -6.05
CA VAL A 288 2.63 -13.37 -4.90
C VAL A 288 2.00 -14.70 -4.47
N PRO A 289 0.72 -14.78 -4.08
CA PRO A 289 0.13 -16.06 -3.68
C PRO A 289 0.00 -17.06 -4.83
N LEU A 290 -0.13 -16.62 -6.09
CA LEU A 290 -0.10 -17.51 -7.26
C LEU A 290 1.25 -18.18 -7.42
N VAL A 291 2.34 -17.42 -7.37
CA VAL A 291 3.71 -17.94 -7.49
C VAL A 291 4.06 -18.83 -6.29
N THR A 292 3.67 -18.43 -5.09
CA THR A 292 3.90 -19.21 -3.86
C THR A 292 3.13 -20.52 -3.89
N LEU A 293 1.88 -20.51 -4.40
CA LEU A 293 1.10 -21.73 -4.62
C LEU A 293 1.80 -22.64 -5.64
N PHE A 294 2.21 -22.10 -6.78
CA PHE A 294 2.96 -22.85 -7.79
C PHE A 294 4.24 -23.46 -7.20
N GLY A 295 5.00 -22.68 -6.43
CA GLY A 295 6.18 -23.15 -5.70
C GLY A 295 5.87 -24.28 -4.72
N SER A 296 4.74 -24.21 -4.02
CA SER A 296 4.32 -25.24 -3.06
C SER A 296 4.07 -26.60 -3.70
N TYR A 297 3.70 -26.63 -4.99
CA TYR A 297 3.52 -27.87 -5.75
C TYR A 297 4.73 -28.29 -6.57
N THR A 298 5.75 -27.44 -6.73
CA THR A 298 6.93 -27.72 -7.56
C THR A 298 8.24 -27.63 -6.76
N LEU A 299 8.59 -26.46 -6.22
CA LEU A 299 9.85 -26.25 -5.48
C LEU A 299 9.85 -26.97 -4.13
N GLN A 300 8.77 -26.85 -3.36
CA GLN A 300 8.69 -27.37 -2.00
C GLN A 300 8.92 -28.90 -1.90
N PRO A 301 8.28 -29.75 -2.75
CA PRO A 301 8.55 -31.18 -2.76
C PRO A 301 10.01 -31.53 -3.11
N ILE A 302 10.66 -30.74 -3.97
CA ILE A 302 12.04 -30.92 -4.36
C ILE A 302 12.96 -30.61 -3.17
N LEU A 303 12.75 -29.46 -2.49
CA LEU A 303 13.51 -29.10 -1.30
C LEU A 303 13.39 -30.16 -0.20
N LEU A 304 12.17 -30.69 0.01
CA LEU A 304 11.94 -31.78 0.97
C LEU A 304 12.64 -33.08 0.56
N SER A 305 12.79 -33.37 -0.74
CA SER A 305 13.45 -34.58 -1.22
C SER A 305 14.96 -34.63 -0.95
N PHE A 306 15.57 -33.48 -0.70
CA PHE A 306 16.99 -33.38 -0.31
C PHE A 306 17.22 -33.58 1.20
N MET A 307 16.12 -33.65 1.98
CA MET A 307 16.23 -33.84 3.42
C MET A 307 16.22 -35.32 3.77
N SER A 308 17.10 -35.74 4.67
CA SER A 308 17.03 -37.04 5.30
C SER A 308 15.72 -37.20 6.07
N GLN A 309 15.21 -38.43 6.19
CA GLN A 309 13.99 -38.68 6.96
C GLN A 309 14.17 -38.16 8.40
N PRO A 310 13.15 -37.48 8.93
CA PRO A 310 13.22 -36.91 10.26
C PRO A 310 13.39 -38.05 11.29
N SER A 311 14.56 -38.10 11.92
CA SER A 311 14.86 -38.94 13.05
C SER A 311 14.73 -38.11 14.32
N GLY A 312 13.68 -38.34 15.08
CA GLY A 312 13.45 -37.68 16.36
C GLY A 312 12.00 -37.27 16.58
N GLU A 313 11.49 -37.56 17.77
CA GLU A 313 10.20 -37.11 18.24
C GLU A 313 10.25 -35.59 18.52
N MET A 314 9.22 -34.87 18.07
CA MET A 314 9.07 -33.45 18.34
C MET A 314 8.87 -33.25 19.86
N HIS A 315 9.67 -32.40 20.49
CA HIS A 315 9.60 -32.13 21.93
C HIS A 315 8.15 -31.90 22.41
N ILE A 316 7.70 -32.80 23.27
CA ILE A 316 6.32 -32.92 23.80
C ILE A 316 5.97 -31.80 24.80
N GLU A 317 6.96 -31.13 25.40
CA GLU A 317 6.72 -30.17 26.49
C GLU A 317 5.89 -28.92 26.09
N ARG A 318 6.02 -28.42 24.85
CA ARG A 318 5.23 -27.29 24.38
C ARG A 318 3.76 -27.61 24.12
N LYS A 319 3.43 -28.86 23.82
CA LYS A 319 2.03 -29.29 23.66
C LYS A 319 1.20 -29.13 24.94
N ASN A 320 1.84 -29.22 26.11
CA ASN A 320 1.15 -29.14 27.37
C ASN A 320 0.54 -27.77 27.71
N TRP A 321 1.20 -26.65 27.32
CA TRP A 321 0.64 -25.31 27.59
C TRP A 321 -0.56 -25.01 26.68
N ILE A 322 -0.44 -25.23 25.36
CA ILE A 322 -1.54 -25.00 24.40
C ILE A 322 -2.72 -25.92 24.74
N HIS A 323 -2.46 -27.17 25.08
CA HIS A 323 -3.51 -28.11 25.52
C HIS A 323 -4.24 -27.61 26.76
N LYS A 324 -3.52 -27.22 27.84
CA LYS A 324 -4.11 -26.66 29.04
C LYS A 324 -4.92 -25.39 28.76
N TRP A 325 -4.39 -24.52 27.92
CA TRP A 325 -5.09 -23.29 27.50
C TRP A 325 -6.38 -23.59 26.74
N SER A 326 -6.30 -24.42 25.70
CA SER A 326 -7.46 -24.82 24.89
C SER A 326 -8.55 -25.48 25.73
N THR A 327 -8.16 -26.39 26.65
CA THR A 327 -9.09 -27.05 27.61
C THR A 327 -9.77 -26.02 28.48
N ARG A 328 -9.04 -25.01 29.00
CA ARG A 328 -9.61 -23.96 29.83
C ARG A 328 -10.63 -23.10 29.07
N VAL A 329 -10.31 -22.71 27.81
CA VAL A 329 -11.21 -21.91 26.98
C VAL A 329 -12.46 -22.70 26.59
N VAL A 330 -12.32 -23.96 26.19
CA VAL A 330 -13.45 -24.84 25.83
C VAL A 330 -14.33 -25.20 27.01
N ASN A 331 -13.78 -25.19 28.25
CA ASN A 331 -14.57 -25.44 29.44
C ASN A 331 -15.46 -24.28 29.88
N GLN A 332 -15.05 -23.03 29.56
CA GLN A 332 -15.80 -21.82 29.92
C GLN A 332 -16.04 -20.93 28.68
N PRO A 333 -16.66 -21.47 27.60
CA PRO A 333 -16.65 -20.81 26.29
C PRO A 333 -17.41 -19.48 26.31
N LYS A 334 -18.55 -19.39 27.02
CA LYS A 334 -19.33 -18.14 27.09
C LYS A 334 -18.54 -17.01 27.75
N ARG A 335 -17.80 -17.29 28.83
CA ARG A 335 -17.00 -16.30 29.54
C ARG A 335 -15.90 -15.76 28.63
N TYR A 336 -15.13 -16.63 27.98
CA TYR A 336 -14.05 -16.23 27.08
C TYR A 336 -14.55 -15.54 25.83
N ALA A 337 -15.68 -15.96 25.26
CA ALA A 337 -16.30 -15.28 24.12
C ALA A 337 -16.73 -13.86 24.47
N ILE A 338 -17.42 -13.66 25.59
CA ILE A 338 -17.89 -12.33 26.03
C ILE A 338 -16.71 -11.40 26.34
N THR A 339 -15.73 -11.87 27.13
CA THR A 339 -14.59 -11.03 27.51
C THR A 339 -13.73 -10.65 26.32
N SER A 340 -13.45 -11.58 25.39
CA SER A 340 -12.72 -11.27 24.18
C SER A 340 -13.49 -10.34 23.25
N LEU A 341 -14.81 -10.52 23.11
CA LEU A 341 -15.64 -9.66 22.27
C LEU A 341 -15.70 -8.23 22.82
N LEU A 342 -15.87 -8.05 24.13
CA LEU A 342 -15.84 -6.73 24.76
C LEU A 342 -14.50 -6.02 24.54
N LEU A 343 -13.38 -6.73 24.70
CA LEU A 343 -12.05 -6.17 24.43
C LEU A 343 -11.89 -5.78 22.96
N LEU A 344 -12.33 -6.64 22.04
CA LEU A 344 -12.26 -6.37 20.60
C LEU A 344 -13.14 -5.17 20.21
N ILE A 345 -14.33 -5.01 20.78
CA ILE A 345 -15.20 -3.85 20.57
C ILE A 345 -14.50 -2.57 21.07
N LEU A 346 -13.88 -2.62 22.25
CA LEU A 346 -13.17 -1.48 22.82
C LEU A 346 -12.02 -1.04 21.89
N ILE A 347 -11.21 -1.98 21.39
CA ILE A 347 -10.10 -1.68 20.46
C ILE A 347 -10.65 -1.14 19.16
N SER A 348 -11.75 -1.69 18.63
CA SER A 348 -12.32 -1.27 17.34
C SER A 348 -12.96 0.13 17.37
N TYR A 349 -13.23 0.70 18.56
CA TYR A 349 -13.79 2.04 18.70
C TYR A 349 -12.96 3.11 17.97
N GLY A 350 -11.62 3.01 18.01
CA GLY A 350 -10.74 3.92 17.29
C GLY A 350 -10.94 3.93 15.76
N ALA A 351 -11.49 2.86 15.19
CA ALA A 351 -11.77 2.78 13.76
C ALA A 351 -12.89 3.75 13.32
N THR A 352 -13.81 4.10 14.21
CA THR A 352 -14.91 5.05 13.93
C THR A 352 -14.43 6.48 13.80
N GLN A 353 -13.22 6.79 14.28
CA GLN A 353 -12.64 8.13 14.29
C GLN A 353 -11.65 8.37 13.15
N ILE A 354 -11.48 7.39 12.25
CA ILE A 354 -10.54 7.49 11.13
C ILE A 354 -11.00 8.58 10.17
N SER A 355 -10.09 9.50 9.88
CA SER A 355 -10.21 10.46 8.80
C SER A 355 -9.15 10.17 7.73
N LEU A 356 -9.53 10.36 6.46
CA LEU A 356 -8.68 10.01 5.33
C LEU A 356 -7.95 11.23 4.77
N THR A 357 -6.71 11.01 4.36
CA THR A 357 -5.92 11.96 3.58
C THR A 357 -5.44 11.28 2.29
N PRO A 358 -5.33 11.99 1.16
CA PRO A 358 -4.70 11.45 -0.04
C PRO A 358 -3.20 11.20 0.16
N SER A 359 -2.50 12.13 0.79
CA SER A 359 -1.08 12.11 1.17
C SER A 359 -0.76 13.35 1.99
N SER A 360 0.39 13.36 2.69
CA SER A 360 0.86 14.52 3.45
C SER A 360 2.32 14.84 3.13
N PHE A 361 2.58 16.09 2.72
CA PHE A 361 3.94 16.59 2.50
C PHE A 361 4.71 16.87 3.79
N LYS A 362 4.03 17.02 4.93
CA LYS A 362 4.69 17.21 6.25
C LYS A 362 5.57 16.03 6.65
N LYS A 363 5.39 14.89 6.02
CA LYS A 363 6.02 13.61 6.36
C LYS A 363 6.93 13.08 5.25
N ILE A 364 7.45 13.98 4.43
CA ILE A 364 8.54 13.66 3.49
C ILE A 364 9.87 13.69 4.26
N PRO A 365 10.79 12.73 4.05
CA PRO A 365 12.06 12.68 4.72
C PRO A 365 12.85 14.00 4.59
N ALA A 366 13.23 14.59 5.73
CA ALA A 366 13.86 15.91 5.76
C ALA A 366 15.32 15.94 5.21
N ASN A 367 15.93 14.77 5.01
CA ASN A 367 17.26 14.61 4.43
C ASN A 367 17.26 14.74 2.89
N MET A 368 16.12 14.71 2.23
CA MET A 368 16.00 14.89 0.78
C MET A 368 16.20 16.37 0.41
N GLU A 369 17.03 16.67 -0.61
CA GLU A 369 17.24 18.05 -1.08
C GLU A 369 15.92 18.67 -1.58
N SER A 370 15.12 17.91 -2.32
CA SER A 370 13.81 18.36 -2.80
C SER A 370 12.84 18.72 -1.67
N ALA A 371 12.89 18.00 -0.54
CA ALA A 371 12.09 18.31 0.64
C ALA A 371 12.59 19.55 1.38
N GLN A 372 13.91 19.74 1.46
CA GLN A 372 14.50 20.94 2.05
C GLN A 372 14.11 22.20 1.26
N GLY A 373 14.14 22.12 -0.08
CA GLY A 373 13.68 23.21 -0.93
C GLY A 373 12.21 23.55 -0.70
N LEU A 374 11.32 22.53 -0.62
CA LEU A 374 9.92 22.74 -0.28
C LEU A 374 9.74 23.42 1.08
N LYS A 375 10.46 22.96 2.09
CA LYS A 375 10.38 23.52 3.45
C LYS A 375 10.71 25.00 3.51
N LEU A 376 11.71 25.46 2.76
CA LEU A 376 12.07 26.89 2.71
C LEU A 376 10.91 27.80 2.25
N ILE A 377 10.07 27.31 1.32
CA ILE A 377 8.90 28.06 0.86
C ILE A 377 7.76 27.92 1.88
N THR A 378 7.49 26.71 2.34
CA THR A 378 6.33 26.42 3.19
C THR A 378 6.42 27.07 4.57
N ASP A 379 7.61 27.22 5.13
CA ASP A 379 7.83 27.90 6.40
C ASP A 379 7.45 29.39 6.34
N ARG A 380 7.36 30.00 5.13
CA ARG A 380 7.04 31.41 4.95
C ARG A 380 5.66 31.65 4.32
N VAL A 381 5.27 30.80 3.39
CA VAL A 381 4.09 31.00 2.53
C VAL A 381 2.95 30.05 2.91
N GLY A 382 3.25 29.01 3.70
CA GLY A 382 2.29 27.97 4.04
C GLY A 382 2.37 26.75 3.12
N LEU A 383 1.86 25.62 3.62
CA LEU A 383 1.97 24.31 2.94
C LEU A 383 1.14 24.21 1.66
N GLY A 384 0.06 24.98 1.54
CA GLY A 384 -0.80 24.97 0.36
C GLY A 384 -0.15 25.45 -0.92
N VAL A 385 0.98 26.20 -0.83
CA VAL A 385 1.69 26.69 -2.02
C VAL A 385 2.31 25.57 -2.86
N ILE A 386 2.60 24.43 -2.24
CA ILE A 386 3.19 23.27 -2.92
C ILE A 386 2.22 22.68 -3.95
N THR A 387 0.94 22.64 -3.59
CA THR A 387 -0.13 22.02 -4.38
C THR A 387 -1.31 22.97 -4.50
N PRO A 388 -1.23 23.99 -5.37
CA PRO A 388 -2.35 24.90 -5.57
C PRO A 388 -3.55 24.16 -6.16
N ILE A 389 -4.73 24.64 -5.86
CA ILE A 389 -5.96 24.27 -6.57
C ILE A 389 -5.94 25.00 -7.89
N GLU A 390 -6.14 24.29 -8.98
CA GLU A 390 -6.18 24.85 -10.33
C GLU A 390 -7.61 24.89 -10.84
N LEU A 391 -8.13 26.10 -11.01
CA LEU A 391 -9.46 26.32 -11.57
C LEU A 391 -9.33 26.69 -13.05
N ILE A 392 -9.99 25.93 -13.91
CA ILE A 392 -10.05 26.17 -15.35
C ILE A 392 -11.46 26.49 -15.74
N PHE A 393 -11.68 27.70 -16.23
CA PHE A 393 -12.96 28.19 -16.70
C PHE A 393 -12.98 28.19 -18.23
N ASP A 394 -13.90 27.43 -18.83
CA ASP A 394 -14.16 27.42 -20.26
C ASP A 394 -15.32 28.37 -20.57
N PHE A 395 -15.01 29.46 -21.24
CA PHE A 395 -16.00 30.47 -21.68
C PHE A 395 -16.70 30.09 -22.98
N ARG A 396 -16.45 28.91 -23.51
CA ARG A 396 -17.07 28.27 -24.68
C ARG A 396 -16.80 28.95 -26.04
N SER A 397 -16.35 30.20 -26.07
CA SER A 397 -16.10 30.95 -27.30
C SER A 397 -14.70 31.54 -27.28
N PRO A 398 -13.95 31.41 -28.40
CA PRO A 398 -12.65 32.05 -28.55
C PRO A 398 -12.75 33.58 -28.39
N GLY A 399 -11.73 34.19 -27.80
CA GLY A 399 -11.66 35.62 -27.52
C GLY A 399 -12.45 36.09 -26.29
N GLN A 400 -13.34 35.27 -25.75
CA GLN A 400 -14.26 35.67 -24.67
C GLN A 400 -13.55 36.06 -23.38
N VAL A 401 -12.45 35.40 -23.01
CA VAL A 401 -11.70 35.71 -21.79
C VAL A 401 -11.17 37.15 -21.78
N ARG A 402 -10.78 37.66 -22.97
CA ARG A 402 -10.25 39.02 -23.14
C ARG A 402 -11.31 40.06 -23.53
N SER A 403 -12.58 39.66 -23.66
CA SER A 403 -13.67 40.59 -23.79
C SER A 403 -13.91 41.39 -22.53
N GLU A 404 -14.66 42.49 -22.59
CA GLU A 404 -15.01 43.29 -21.42
C GLU A 404 -15.81 42.48 -20.40
N ASP A 405 -16.77 41.67 -20.85
CA ASP A 405 -17.56 40.76 -20.00
C ASP A 405 -16.69 39.67 -19.37
N GLY A 406 -15.70 39.13 -20.12
CA GLY A 406 -14.77 38.13 -19.65
C GLY A 406 -13.85 38.69 -18.56
N GLU A 407 -13.34 39.90 -18.74
CA GLU A 407 -12.50 40.59 -17.76
C GLU A 407 -13.30 40.91 -16.49
N GLN A 408 -14.53 41.35 -16.61
CA GLN A 408 -15.43 41.58 -15.47
C GLN A 408 -15.71 40.27 -14.73
N SER A 409 -15.99 39.18 -15.45
CA SER A 409 -16.18 37.84 -14.85
C SER A 409 -14.93 37.40 -14.13
N ARG A 410 -13.71 37.56 -14.74
CA ARG A 410 -12.44 37.23 -14.10
C ARG A 410 -12.27 37.98 -12.78
N GLN A 411 -12.57 39.27 -12.73
CA GLN A 411 -12.45 40.06 -11.52
C GLN A 411 -13.46 39.62 -10.43
N GLN A 412 -14.72 39.33 -10.84
CA GLN A 412 -15.73 38.77 -9.92
C GLN A 412 -15.28 37.44 -9.32
N ILE A 413 -14.70 36.52 -10.15
CA ILE A 413 -14.18 35.25 -9.70
C ILE A 413 -13.04 35.46 -8.69
N ILE A 414 -12.05 36.32 -9.01
CA ILE A 414 -10.94 36.61 -8.10
C ILE A 414 -11.46 37.15 -6.75
N ASN A 415 -12.38 38.10 -6.77
CA ASN A 415 -12.96 38.68 -5.55
C ASN A 415 -13.67 37.62 -4.72
N HIS A 416 -14.48 36.78 -5.36
CA HIS A 416 -15.20 35.70 -4.69
C HIS A 416 -14.25 34.69 -4.07
N LEU A 417 -13.25 34.18 -4.82
CA LEU A 417 -12.25 33.24 -4.33
C LEU A 417 -11.42 33.82 -3.17
N SER A 418 -11.08 35.12 -3.24
CA SER A 418 -10.31 35.81 -2.19
C SER A 418 -11.11 35.99 -0.91
N SER A 419 -12.46 35.96 -0.95
CA SER A 419 -13.31 36.05 0.21
C SER A 419 -13.51 34.74 0.98
N LEU A 420 -13.09 33.61 0.40
CA LEU A 420 -13.21 32.29 1.05
C LEU A 420 -12.21 32.14 2.20
N PRO A 421 -12.63 31.66 3.38
CA PRO A 421 -11.79 31.64 4.59
C PRO A 421 -10.51 30.83 4.44
N GLU A 422 -10.53 29.76 3.67
CA GLU A 422 -9.39 28.85 3.46
C GLU A 422 -8.43 29.35 2.35
N THR A 423 -8.77 30.41 1.65
CA THR A 423 -7.95 31.00 0.59
C THR A 423 -6.83 31.83 1.17
N PHE A 424 -5.59 31.56 0.73
CA PHE A 424 -4.41 32.35 1.07
C PHE A 424 -3.99 33.29 -0.07
N ILE A 425 -3.88 32.76 -1.30
CA ILE A 425 -3.52 33.52 -2.51
C ILE A 425 -4.41 33.09 -3.66
N VAL A 426 -4.90 34.07 -4.42
CA VAL A 426 -5.50 33.86 -5.75
C VAL A 426 -4.62 34.53 -6.78
N ALA A 427 -4.13 33.77 -7.77
CA ALA A 427 -3.29 34.30 -8.82
C ALA A 427 -3.97 34.06 -10.19
N SER A 428 -4.13 35.16 -10.93
CA SER A 428 -4.62 35.19 -12.31
C SER A 428 -4.24 36.52 -12.96
N ASP A 429 -3.82 36.47 -14.21
CA ASP A 429 -3.64 37.66 -15.07
C ASP A 429 -3.99 37.34 -16.54
N THR A 430 -3.67 38.21 -17.46
CA THR A 430 -3.95 38.03 -18.90
C THR A 430 -2.78 37.45 -19.69
N SER A 431 -1.73 36.99 -19.01
CA SER A 431 -0.57 36.35 -19.65
C SER A 431 -0.92 34.95 -20.19
N SER A 432 -0.05 34.41 -21.02
CA SER A 432 -0.18 33.06 -21.57
C SER A 432 -0.11 31.94 -20.51
N LEU A 433 0.24 32.26 -19.27
CA LEU A 433 0.20 31.34 -18.17
C LEU A 433 -1.24 31.09 -17.69
N PHE A 434 -2.11 32.11 -17.77
CA PHE A 434 -3.45 32.08 -17.24
C PHE A 434 -4.54 32.09 -18.33
N VAL A 435 -4.20 32.52 -19.55
CA VAL A 435 -5.14 32.57 -20.69
C VAL A 435 -4.56 31.80 -21.86
N ASP A 436 -5.33 30.86 -22.39
CA ASP A 436 -4.93 30.05 -23.54
C ASP A 436 -4.77 30.90 -24.81
N PRO A 437 -4.05 30.41 -25.84
CA PRO A 437 -3.80 31.18 -27.09
C PRO A 437 -5.08 31.64 -27.79
N GLN A 438 -6.18 30.90 -27.68
CA GLN A 438 -7.47 31.24 -28.28
C GLN A 438 -8.32 32.15 -27.39
N SER A 439 -7.85 32.46 -26.17
CA SER A 439 -8.57 33.28 -25.17
C SER A 439 -10.00 32.75 -24.86
N GLN A 440 -10.14 31.44 -24.87
CA GLN A 440 -11.36 30.72 -24.51
C GLN A 440 -11.31 30.21 -23.07
N TYR A 441 -10.11 29.78 -22.62
CA TYR A 441 -9.90 29.20 -21.31
C TYR A 441 -9.16 30.16 -20.38
N LEU A 442 -9.71 30.36 -19.17
CA LEU A 442 -9.09 31.11 -18.11
C LEU A 442 -8.64 30.14 -17.03
N ARG A 443 -7.38 30.23 -16.63
CA ARG A 443 -6.81 29.51 -15.50
C ARG A 443 -6.66 30.42 -14.30
N ILE A 444 -6.98 29.90 -13.13
CA ILE A 444 -6.75 30.58 -11.85
C ILE A 444 -6.04 29.62 -10.91
N TYR A 445 -4.97 30.06 -10.28
CA TYR A 445 -4.37 29.37 -9.16
C TYR A 445 -4.96 29.86 -7.84
N LEU A 446 -5.43 28.93 -7.03
CA LEU A 446 -5.87 29.19 -5.67
C LEU A 446 -4.97 28.40 -4.71
N VAL A 447 -4.21 29.13 -3.90
CA VAL A 447 -3.38 28.58 -2.83
C VAL A 447 -4.22 28.54 -1.57
N ALA A 448 -4.42 27.34 -1.02
CA ALA A 448 -5.10 27.17 0.27
C ALA A 448 -4.13 27.49 1.44
N GLN A 449 -4.69 27.76 2.63
CA GLN A 449 -3.86 27.96 3.84
C GLN A 449 -3.20 26.66 4.30
N HIS A 450 -3.90 25.54 4.15
CA HIS A 450 -3.43 24.21 4.56
C HIS A 450 -2.95 23.37 3.37
N GLU A 451 -2.18 22.31 3.67
CA GLU A 451 -1.73 21.34 2.66
C GLU A 451 -2.90 20.57 2.02
N MET A 452 -2.66 19.96 0.87
CA MET A 452 -3.68 19.24 0.08
C MET A 452 -4.40 18.13 0.86
N GLY A 453 -3.72 17.52 1.84
CA GLY A 453 -4.25 16.42 2.65
C GLY A 453 -5.13 16.88 3.81
N ALA A 454 -5.08 18.16 4.18
CA ALA A 454 -5.86 18.70 5.29
C ALA A 454 -7.37 18.66 5.00
N LYS A 455 -8.16 18.50 6.05
CA LYS A 455 -9.64 18.46 5.94
C LYS A 455 -10.20 19.77 5.37
N GLU A 456 -9.56 20.88 5.75
CA GLU A 456 -9.92 22.24 5.33
C GLU A 456 -9.75 22.40 3.81
N SER A 457 -8.60 22.00 3.27
CA SER A 457 -8.33 22.05 1.82
C SER A 457 -9.24 21.10 1.03
N GLN A 458 -9.55 19.92 1.58
CA GLN A 458 -10.51 19.00 0.96
C GLN A 458 -11.94 19.60 0.96
N ALA A 459 -12.35 20.23 2.05
CA ALA A 459 -13.65 20.90 2.16
C ALA A 459 -13.76 22.08 1.18
N LEU A 460 -12.67 22.86 1.02
CA LEU A 460 -12.63 23.96 0.05
C LEU A 460 -12.87 23.45 -1.38
N VAL A 461 -12.22 22.33 -1.79
CA VAL A 461 -12.46 21.73 -3.13
C VAL A 461 -13.92 21.31 -3.29
N GLN A 462 -14.52 20.69 -2.27
CA GLN A 462 -15.93 20.28 -2.32
C GLN A 462 -16.87 21.49 -2.39
N GLN A 463 -16.58 22.56 -1.63
CA GLN A 463 -17.30 23.82 -1.69
C GLN A 463 -17.23 24.43 -3.08
N LEU A 464 -16.05 24.57 -3.65
CA LEU A 464 -15.83 25.12 -5.00
C LEU A 464 -16.59 24.34 -6.08
N ARG A 465 -16.70 23.00 -5.96
CA ARG A 465 -17.45 22.16 -6.91
C ARG A 465 -18.95 22.41 -6.89
N SER A 466 -19.50 22.75 -5.73
CA SER A 466 -20.94 22.93 -5.51
C SER A 466 -21.38 24.39 -5.36
N ASP A 467 -20.44 25.34 -5.52
CA ASP A 467 -20.70 26.76 -5.27
C ASP A 467 -21.71 27.33 -6.26
N PRO A 468 -22.86 27.83 -5.79
CA PRO A 468 -23.88 28.42 -6.66
C PRO A 468 -23.42 29.73 -7.31
N PHE A 469 -22.35 30.37 -6.85
CA PHE A 469 -21.80 31.59 -7.44
C PHE A 469 -21.46 31.39 -8.93
N TRP A 470 -21.00 30.22 -9.36
CA TRP A 470 -20.66 29.93 -10.75
C TRP A 470 -21.86 30.03 -11.70
N GLN A 471 -23.09 29.93 -11.17
CA GLN A 471 -24.32 30.06 -11.95
C GLN A 471 -24.72 31.53 -12.20
N GLN A 472 -24.17 32.44 -11.41
CA GLN A 472 -24.49 33.87 -11.46
C GLN A 472 -23.59 34.64 -12.45
N LEU A 473 -22.47 34.03 -12.88
CA LEU A 473 -21.55 34.66 -13.82
C LEU A 473 -22.16 34.77 -15.21
N ASN A 474 -21.88 35.92 -15.86
CA ASN A 474 -22.27 36.17 -17.24
C ASN A 474 -21.07 36.72 -18.02
N PRO A 475 -20.59 36.01 -19.08
CA PRO A 475 -21.04 34.69 -19.54
C PRO A 475 -20.76 33.58 -18.52
N ARG A 476 -21.64 32.56 -18.47
CA ARG A 476 -21.49 31.42 -17.56
C ARG A 476 -20.43 30.42 -18.09
N PRO A 477 -19.23 30.33 -17.46
CA PRO A 477 -18.20 29.38 -17.88
C PRO A 477 -18.47 27.98 -17.32
N LEU A 478 -17.84 26.99 -17.96
CA LEU A 478 -17.75 25.64 -17.40
C LEU A 478 -16.50 25.54 -16.53
N LEU A 479 -16.66 25.23 -15.26
CA LEU A 479 -15.56 25.07 -14.31
C LEU A 479 -15.06 23.63 -14.27
N LYS A 480 -13.74 23.45 -14.38
CA LYS A 480 -13.01 22.23 -14.04
C LYS A 480 -11.99 22.55 -12.96
N ILE A 481 -11.95 21.72 -11.92
CA ILE A 481 -11.05 21.90 -10.76
C ILE A 481 -10.01 20.80 -10.77
N GLY A 482 -8.75 21.20 -10.84
CA GLY A 482 -7.56 20.36 -10.83
C GLY A 482 -6.62 20.70 -9.68
N GLY A 483 -5.38 20.23 -9.81
CA GLY A 483 -4.36 20.34 -8.76
C GLY A 483 -4.43 19.23 -7.72
N GLY A 484 -3.39 19.14 -6.88
CA GLY A 484 -3.25 18.08 -5.88
C GLY A 484 -4.44 17.89 -4.95
N PRO A 485 -5.02 18.98 -4.38
CA PRO A 485 -6.19 18.86 -3.51
C PRO A 485 -7.41 18.24 -4.21
N ALA A 486 -7.66 18.60 -5.46
CA ALA A 486 -8.77 18.04 -6.24
C ALA A 486 -8.56 16.57 -6.59
N GLN A 487 -7.32 16.17 -6.97
CA GLN A 487 -6.96 14.76 -7.16
C GLN A 487 -7.15 13.96 -5.88
N GLY A 488 -6.80 14.54 -4.73
CA GLY A 488 -6.98 13.91 -3.42
C GLY A 488 -8.45 13.67 -3.07
N VAL A 489 -9.32 14.65 -3.31
CA VAL A 489 -10.77 14.51 -3.11
C VAL A 489 -11.32 13.43 -4.05
N ASP A 490 -10.95 13.44 -5.32
CA ASP A 490 -11.37 12.43 -6.30
C ASP A 490 -10.95 11.01 -5.90
N LEU A 491 -9.75 10.86 -5.34
CA LEU A 491 -9.26 9.58 -4.81
C LEU A 491 -10.15 9.09 -3.66
N ILE A 492 -10.37 9.94 -2.66
CA ILE A 492 -11.18 9.59 -1.49
C ILE A 492 -12.62 9.26 -1.88
N ASP A 493 -13.21 10.02 -2.80
CA ASP A 493 -14.57 9.80 -3.29
C ASP A 493 -14.67 8.50 -4.12
N ALA A 494 -13.70 8.22 -4.97
CA ALA A 494 -13.63 6.96 -5.71
C ALA A 494 -13.55 5.76 -4.77
N LEU A 495 -12.78 5.86 -3.67
CA LEU A 495 -12.68 4.82 -2.64
C LEU A 495 -13.98 4.65 -1.89
N LYS A 496 -14.56 5.71 -1.34
CA LYS A 496 -15.83 5.67 -0.61
C LYS A 496 -16.95 5.03 -1.42
N LYS A 497 -16.99 5.30 -2.73
CA LYS A 497 -18.03 4.79 -3.65
C LYS A 497 -17.81 3.32 -4.03
N SER A 498 -16.56 2.89 -4.24
CA SER A 498 -16.26 1.56 -4.76
C SER A 498 -15.98 0.51 -3.67
N MET A 499 -15.41 0.93 -2.53
CA MET A 499 -14.98 0.04 -1.46
C MET A 499 -16.10 -0.84 -0.87
N PRO A 500 -17.32 -0.34 -0.54
CA PRO A 500 -18.37 -1.19 0.01
C PRO A 500 -18.79 -2.30 -0.96
N LYS A 501 -18.89 -2.00 -2.25
CA LYS A 501 -19.23 -2.98 -3.30
C LYS A 501 -18.12 -4.03 -3.45
N ALA A 502 -16.87 -3.61 -3.43
CA ALA A 502 -15.71 -4.49 -3.54
C ALA A 502 -15.64 -5.45 -2.35
N ILE A 503 -15.80 -4.95 -1.12
CA ILE A 503 -15.83 -5.78 0.10
C ILE A 503 -16.97 -6.81 0.02
N LEU A 504 -18.17 -6.41 -0.37
CA LEU A 504 -19.32 -7.30 -0.46
C LEU A 504 -19.08 -8.43 -1.48
N LEU A 505 -18.59 -8.10 -2.68
CA LEU A 505 -18.29 -9.08 -3.72
C LEU A 505 -17.23 -10.10 -3.27
N ILE A 506 -16.18 -9.63 -2.64
CA ILE A 506 -15.10 -10.50 -2.16
C ILE A 506 -15.55 -11.35 -0.97
N ALA A 507 -16.31 -10.79 -0.03
CA ALA A 507 -16.90 -11.56 1.07
C ALA A 507 -17.80 -12.68 0.54
N LEU A 508 -18.60 -12.43 -0.50
CA LEU A 508 -19.43 -13.44 -1.15
C LEU A 508 -18.57 -14.51 -1.83
N ALA A 509 -17.53 -14.13 -2.57
CA ALA A 509 -16.60 -15.08 -3.19
C ALA A 509 -15.92 -15.98 -2.16
N MET A 510 -15.40 -15.39 -1.08
CA MET A 510 -14.78 -16.12 0.03
C MET A 510 -15.76 -17.06 0.73
N LEU A 511 -17.01 -16.61 0.95
CA LEU A 511 -18.07 -17.44 1.50
C LEU A 511 -18.28 -18.68 0.64
N LEU A 512 -18.41 -18.55 -0.68
CA LEU A 512 -18.62 -19.65 -1.61
C LEU A 512 -17.43 -20.63 -1.62
N ILE A 513 -16.21 -20.13 -1.67
CA ILE A 513 -14.98 -20.95 -1.68
C ILE A 513 -14.89 -21.77 -0.38
N MET A 514 -15.06 -21.11 0.78
CA MET A 514 -14.98 -21.78 2.08
C MET A 514 -16.14 -22.75 2.31
N ALA A 515 -17.38 -22.37 1.93
CA ALA A 515 -18.54 -23.26 2.05
C ALA A 515 -18.31 -24.57 1.28
N ARG A 516 -17.74 -24.48 0.06
CA ARG A 516 -17.38 -25.66 -0.71
C ARG A 516 -16.22 -26.45 -0.09
N ALA A 517 -15.18 -25.76 0.43
CA ALA A 517 -14.00 -26.40 1.00
C ALA A 517 -14.34 -27.17 2.28
N PHE A 518 -15.14 -26.58 3.16
CA PHE A 518 -15.49 -27.15 4.47
C PHE A 518 -16.82 -27.91 4.48
N LYS A 519 -17.63 -27.83 3.43
CA LYS A 519 -19.01 -28.34 3.38
C LYS A 519 -19.81 -27.86 4.60
N SER A 520 -19.75 -26.57 4.86
CA SER A 520 -20.45 -25.86 5.94
C SER A 520 -20.71 -24.43 5.51
N ILE A 521 -21.83 -23.85 5.92
CA ILE A 521 -22.16 -22.44 5.71
C ILE A 521 -21.82 -21.62 6.96
N VAL A 522 -21.92 -22.23 8.12
CA VAL A 522 -21.68 -21.57 9.40
C VAL A 522 -20.19 -21.18 9.56
N ILE A 523 -19.26 -22.05 9.14
CA ILE A 523 -17.83 -21.77 9.21
C ILE A 523 -17.46 -20.51 8.42
N PRO A 524 -17.80 -20.35 7.12
CA PRO A 524 -17.48 -19.15 6.37
C PRO A 524 -18.10 -17.87 6.94
N ILE A 525 -19.36 -17.90 7.35
CA ILE A 525 -20.03 -16.73 7.92
C ILE A 525 -19.30 -16.26 9.18
N LYS A 526 -18.99 -17.19 10.08
CA LYS A 526 -18.22 -16.92 11.29
C LYS A 526 -16.82 -16.34 10.94
N SER A 527 -16.12 -16.95 9.99
CA SER A 527 -14.78 -16.51 9.57
C SER A 527 -14.78 -15.10 8.99
N ILE A 528 -15.77 -14.77 8.14
CA ILE A 528 -15.93 -13.40 7.61
C ILE A 528 -16.20 -12.41 8.74
N ALA A 529 -17.08 -12.76 9.70
CA ALA A 529 -17.36 -11.91 10.85
C ALA A 529 -16.08 -11.66 11.69
N PHE A 530 -15.27 -12.70 11.94
CA PHE A 530 -14.01 -12.56 12.65
C PHE A 530 -12.99 -11.71 11.90
N SER A 531 -12.90 -11.84 10.57
CA SER A 531 -12.02 -11.00 9.75
C SER A 531 -12.44 -9.53 9.78
N ILE A 532 -13.74 -9.23 9.77
CA ILE A 532 -14.26 -7.86 9.91
C ILE A 532 -13.90 -7.30 11.30
N ILE A 533 -14.10 -8.06 12.37
CA ILE A 533 -13.74 -7.65 13.72
C ILE A 533 -12.23 -7.41 13.84
N SER A 534 -11.41 -8.33 13.33
CA SER A 534 -9.94 -8.20 13.29
C SER A 534 -9.52 -6.93 12.58
N LEU A 535 -10.11 -6.66 11.42
CA LEU A 535 -9.85 -5.46 10.63
C LEU A 535 -10.22 -4.18 11.38
N CYS A 536 -11.42 -4.11 11.96
CA CYS A 536 -11.84 -2.96 12.76
C CYS A 536 -10.91 -2.73 13.96
N CYS A 537 -10.48 -3.79 14.63
CA CYS A 537 -9.51 -3.70 15.72
C CYS A 537 -8.13 -3.23 15.25
N ALA A 538 -7.63 -3.76 14.13
CA ALA A 538 -6.35 -3.34 13.55
C ALA A 538 -6.35 -1.85 13.21
N LEU A 539 -7.39 -1.39 12.53
CA LEU A 539 -7.56 0.01 12.15
C LEU A 539 -7.78 0.91 13.38
N GLY A 540 -8.54 0.43 14.37
CA GLY A 540 -8.76 1.16 15.61
C GLY A 540 -7.49 1.35 16.44
N ALA A 541 -6.71 0.28 16.60
CA ALA A 541 -5.43 0.32 17.30
C ALA A 541 -4.41 1.20 16.55
N LEU A 542 -4.33 1.07 15.21
CA LEU A 542 -3.46 1.90 14.38
C LEU A 542 -3.82 3.37 14.52
N ASN A 543 -5.10 3.72 14.40
CA ASN A 543 -5.55 5.11 14.55
C ASN A 543 -5.22 5.67 15.93
N TRP A 544 -5.45 4.88 16.98
CA TRP A 544 -5.11 5.30 18.34
C TRP A 544 -3.60 5.53 18.50
N ILE A 545 -2.75 4.63 17.99
CA ILE A 545 -1.30 4.76 18.07
C ILE A 545 -0.83 6.01 17.33
N MET A 546 -1.35 6.27 16.13
CA MET A 546 -0.91 7.39 15.29
C MET A 546 -1.37 8.76 15.79
N THR A 547 -2.53 8.84 16.44
CA THR A 547 -3.07 10.13 16.89
C THR A 547 -2.47 10.61 18.20
N HIS A 548 -1.93 9.72 19.04
CA HIS A 548 -1.34 10.07 20.33
C HIS A 548 0.19 10.10 20.24
N GLU A 549 0.78 11.22 20.64
CA GLU A 549 2.22 11.47 20.57
C GLU A 549 3.05 10.41 21.29
N VAL A 550 2.66 10.06 22.53
CA VAL A 550 3.40 9.07 23.33
C VAL A 550 3.47 7.71 22.64
N SER A 551 2.35 7.24 22.09
CA SER A 551 2.31 5.95 21.40
C SER A 551 3.02 6.01 20.05
N ALA A 552 2.87 7.09 19.28
CA ALA A 552 3.57 7.27 18.02
C ALA A 552 5.10 7.24 18.21
N ASN A 553 5.61 7.96 19.23
CA ASN A 553 7.03 7.96 19.57
C ASN A 553 7.52 6.59 20.06
N LEU A 554 6.70 5.86 20.85
CA LEU A 554 7.04 4.51 21.30
C LEU A 554 7.24 3.52 20.15
N PHE A 555 6.39 3.61 19.12
CA PHE A 555 6.48 2.77 17.92
C PHE A 555 7.39 3.34 16.83
N GLY A 556 7.99 4.51 17.04
CA GLY A 556 8.89 5.16 16.07
C GLY A 556 8.20 5.59 14.77
N ILE A 557 6.89 5.88 14.84
CA ILE A 557 6.08 6.30 13.69
C ILE A 557 5.75 7.80 13.75
N TYR A 558 5.42 8.36 12.61
CA TYR A 558 4.97 9.76 12.56
C TYR A 558 3.61 9.92 13.24
N GLN A 559 3.50 10.90 14.15
CA GLN A 559 2.20 11.32 14.67
C GLN A 559 1.36 11.94 13.55
N GLN A 560 0.16 11.44 13.37
CA GLN A 560 -0.77 11.87 12.30
C GLN A 560 -2.21 11.85 12.79
N SER A 561 -2.99 12.86 12.38
CA SER A 561 -4.43 12.91 12.65
C SER A 561 -5.28 12.23 11.56
N GLN A 562 -4.66 11.81 10.46
CA GLN A 562 -5.34 11.25 9.30
C GLN A 562 -4.57 10.04 8.75
N MET A 563 -5.30 9.08 8.19
CA MET A 563 -4.76 7.89 7.56
C MET A 563 -4.71 8.07 6.04
N GLU A 564 -3.62 7.65 5.41
CA GLU A 564 -3.52 7.66 3.95
C GLU A 564 -4.54 6.70 3.32
N ALA A 565 -5.33 7.22 2.38
CA ALA A 565 -6.47 6.49 1.82
C ALA A 565 -6.06 5.18 1.12
N TRP A 566 -4.89 5.17 0.44
CA TRP A 566 -4.36 3.97 -0.20
C TRP A 566 -3.86 2.93 0.82
N ALA A 567 -3.26 3.38 1.93
CA ALA A 567 -2.77 2.50 2.98
C ALA A 567 -3.95 1.77 3.66
N LEU A 568 -5.03 2.51 3.98
CA LEU A 568 -6.24 1.93 4.55
C LEU A 568 -6.79 0.82 3.66
N ILE A 569 -6.99 1.08 2.37
CA ILE A 569 -7.60 0.08 1.48
C ILE A 569 -6.70 -1.12 1.26
N PHE A 570 -5.39 -0.91 1.24
CA PHE A 570 -4.42 -1.99 1.13
C PHE A 570 -4.42 -2.86 2.40
N ILE A 571 -4.45 -2.25 3.60
CA ILE A 571 -4.61 -2.97 4.87
C ILE A 571 -5.90 -3.81 4.86
N VAL A 572 -7.02 -3.23 4.42
CA VAL A 572 -8.30 -3.93 4.29
C VAL A 572 -8.16 -5.16 3.39
N ALA A 573 -7.61 -5.00 2.18
CA ALA A 573 -7.48 -6.08 1.21
C ALA A 573 -6.58 -7.22 1.70
N VAL A 574 -5.43 -6.87 2.27
CA VAL A 574 -4.44 -7.84 2.76
C VAL A 574 -4.96 -8.57 4.00
N LEU A 575 -5.46 -7.86 5.01
CA LEU A 575 -5.98 -8.51 6.22
C LEU A 575 -7.18 -9.38 5.91
N PHE A 576 -8.09 -8.95 5.03
CA PHE A 576 -9.24 -9.75 4.64
C PHE A 576 -8.82 -11.05 3.95
N GLY A 577 -7.76 -11.02 3.13
CA GLY A 577 -7.20 -12.20 2.48
C GLY A 577 -6.39 -13.10 3.40
N LEU A 578 -5.46 -12.52 4.18
CA LEU A 578 -4.52 -13.28 5.01
C LEU A 578 -5.10 -13.75 6.36
N SER A 579 -6.06 -13.02 6.94
CA SER A 579 -6.66 -13.42 8.23
C SER A 579 -7.33 -14.79 8.16
N MET A 580 -7.93 -15.16 7.04
CA MET A 580 -8.61 -16.45 6.90
C MET A 580 -7.66 -17.65 6.76
N ASP A 581 -6.42 -17.44 6.32
CA ASP A 581 -5.47 -18.50 6.02
C ASP A 581 -5.21 -19.41 7.22
N TYR A 582 -4.88 -18.83 8.33
CA TYR A 582 -4.59 -19.60 9.54
C TYR A 582 -5.84 -20.19 10.19
N GLU A 583 -7.03 -19.58 10.02
CA GLU A 583 -8.29 -20.18 10.47
C GLU A 583 -8.58 -21.46 9.69
N ILE A 584 -8.36 -21.46 8.38
CA ILE A 584 -8.48 -22.63 7.52
C ILE A 584 -7.62 -23.78 8.04
N PHE A 585 -6.43 -23.48 8.55
CA PHE A 585 -5.52 -24.46 9.14
C PHE A 585 -6.10 -25.11 10.39
N ILE A 586 -6.52 -24.30 11.34
CA ILE A 586 -7.07 -24.76 12.62
C ILE A 586 -8.35 -25.56 12.37
N VAL A 587 -9.27 -25.00 11.56
CA VAL A 587 -10.57 -25.63 11.27
C VAL A 587 -10.40 -26.91 10.46
N SER A 588 -9.43 -26.99 9.55
CA SER A 588 -9.13 -28.23 8.82
C SER A 588 -8.72 -29.36 9.76
N ARG A 589 -7.95 -29.06 10.80
CA ARG A 589 -7.53 -30.05 11.80
C ARG A 589 -8.65 -30.42 12.74
N ILE A 590 -9.46 -29.47 13.17
CA ILE A 590 -10.66 -29.75 13.97
C ILE A 590 -11.59 -30.70 13.17
N ARG A 591 -11.77 -30.43 11.88
CA ARG A 591 -12.57 -31.29 11.01
C ARG A 591 -11.98 -32.69 10.84
N GLU A 592 -10.66 -32.79 10.68
CA GLU A 592 -9.98 -34.10 10.59
C GLU A 592 -10.21 -34.94 11.84
N ALA A 593 -10.10 -34.34 13.05
CA ALA A 593 -10.38 -34.99 14.32
C ALA A 593 -11.87 -35.40 14.45
N LYS A 594 -12.78 -34.49 14.08
CA LYS A 594 -14.23 -34.79 14.05
C LYS A 594 -14.59 -35.96 13.14
N LEU A 595 -13.98 -36.03 11.94
CA LEU A 595 -14.19 -37.14 11.01
C LEU A 595 -13.63 -38.48 11.50
N LYS A 596 -12.69 -38.46 12.46
CA LYS A 596 -12.17 -39.66 13.13
C LYS A 596 -13.06 -40.12 14.29
N GLY A 597 -14.13 -39.39 14.61
CA GLY A 597 -15.09 -39.75 15.64
C GLY A 597 -14.95 -38.98 16.97
N ASP A 598 -14.04 -38.01 17.06
CA ASP A 598 -13.89 -37.19 18.27
C ASP A 598 -15.15 -36.35 18.54
N SER A 599 -15.45 -36.11 19.82
CA SER A 599 -16.49 -35.15 20.21
C SER A 599 -16.13 -33.75 19.67
N ASN A 600 -17.13 -32.86 19.48
CA ASN A 600 -16.84 -31.48 19.04
C ASN A 600 -15.82 -30.77 19.95
N ARG A 601 -15.91 -31.03 21.26
CA ARG A 601 -15.01 -30.48 22.27
C ARG A 601 -13.59 -31.01 22.13
N ASP A 602 -13.41 -32.31 22.04
CA ASP A 602 -12.10 -32.96 21.92
C ASP A 602 -11.45 -32.63 20.56
N ALA A 603 -12.24 -32.55 19.50
CA ALA A 603 -11.78 -32.14 18.17
C ALA A 603 -11.22 -30.71 18.20
N ILE A 604 -11.87 -29.74 18.89
CA ILE A 604 -11.37 -28.36 19.05
C ILE A 604 -10.05 -28.35 19.81
N ILE A 605 -9.98 -29.03 20.96
CA ILE A 605 -8.77 -29.11 21.79
C ILE A 605 -7.60 -29.74 21.00
N SER A 606 -7.88 -30.87 20.33
CA SER A 606 -6.91 -31.57 19.49
C SER A 606 -6.41 -30.71 18.33
N GLY A 607 -7.34 -30.06 17.63
CA GLY A 607 -7.01 -29.16 16.51
C GLY A 607 -6.07 -28.05 16.91
N LEU A 608 -6.39 -27.31 18.00
CA LEU A 608 -5.55 -26.23 18.53
C LEU A 608 -4.20 -26.74 19.06
N THR A 609 -4.17 -27.87 19.77
CA THR A 609 -2.93 -28.43 20.31
C THR A 609 -1.93 -28.80 19.21
N HIS A 610 -2.42 -29.33 18.08
CA HIS A 610 -1.57 -29.76 16.98
C HIS A 610 -1.15 -28.63 16.03
N THR A 611 -1.92 -27.55 15.96
CA THR A 611 -1.63 -26.45 15.01
C THR A 611 -1.11 -25.19 15.67
N GLY A 612 -1.39 -24.98 16.97
CA GLY A 612 -1.17 -23.72 17.63
C GLY A 612 0.28 -23.23 17.60
N SER A 613 1.27 -24.12 17.83
CA SER A 613 2.69 -23.73 17.79
C SER A 613 3.15 -23.30 16.39
N VAL A 614 2.64 -23.96 15.33
CA VAL A 614 2.99 -23.66 13.95
C VAL A 614 2.35 -22.34 13.51
N VAL A 615 1.06 -22.17 13.82
CA VAL A 615 0.31 -20.95 13.51
C VAL A 615 0.89 -19.74 14.25
N SER A 616 1.24 -19.89 15.55
CA SER A 616 1.90 -18.79 16.29
C SER A 616 3.26 -18.44 15.74
N GLY A 617 4.07 -19.44 15.34
CA GLY A 617 5.38 -19.20 14.75
C GLY A 617 5.29 -18.50 13.41
N ALA A 618 4.36 -18.94 12.55
CA ALA A 618 4.07 -18.32 11.26
C ALA A 618 3.62 -16.86 11.43
N ALA A 619 2.65 -16.61 12.32
CA ALA A 619 2.19 -15.27 12.61
C ALA A 619 3.31 -14.35 13.15
N LEU A 620 4.19 -14.85 14.03
CA LEU A 620 5.32 -14.09 14.55
C LEU A 620 6.31 -13.70 13.45
N ILE A 621 6.60 -14.59 12.50
CA ILE A 621 7.47 -14.29 11.35
C ILE A 621 6.85 -13.18 10.51
N LEU A 622 5.56 -13.30 10.19
CA LEU A 622 4.87 -12.31 9.37
C LEU A 622 4.74 -10.97 10.10
N ILE A 623 4.44 -10.95 11.39
CA ILE A 623 4.43 -9.74 12.23
C ILE A 623 5.80 -9.08 12.22
N ALA A 624 6.88 -9.83 12.41
CA ALA A 624 8.23 -9.29 12.41
C ALA A 624 8.62 -8.67 11.05
N ALA A 625 8.26 -9.32 9.94
CA ALA A 625 8.47 -8.78 8.60
C ALA A 625 7.72 -7.46 8.40
N LEU A 626 6.45 -7.39 8.82
CA LEU A 626 5.60 -6.21 8.68
C LEU A 626 6.01 -5.06 9.61
N ILE A 627 6.48 -5.38 10.83
CA ILE A 627 7.10 -4.37 11.71
C ILE A 627 8.35 -3.78 11.05
N GLY A 628 9.12 -4.56 10.29
CA GLY A 628 10.23 -4.04 9.50
C GLY A 628 9.81 -2.89 8.56
N LEU A 629 8.61 -3.00 7.95
CA LEU A 629 8.04 -1.95 7.10
C LEU A 629 7.58 -0.71 7.90
N SER A 630 7.21 -0.87 9.17
CA SER A 630 6.81 0.27 10.01
C SER A 630 7.95 1.22 10.36
N PHE A 631 9.20 0.80 10.16
CA PHE A 631 10.39 1.66 10.31
C PHE A 631 10.73 2.46 9.04
N SER A 632 9.89 2.41 8.00
CA SER A 632 10.05 3.23 6.79
C SER A 632 10.01 4.73 7.12
N GLU A 633 10.75 5.51 6.37
CA GLU A 633 10.68 6.98 6.43
C GLU A 633 9.45 7.54 5.69
N ILE A 634 8.63 6.68 5.07
CA ILE A 634 7.42 7.06 4.34
C ILE A 634 6.18 6.72 5.18
N ALA A 635 5.39 7.73 5.47
CA ALA A 635 4.23 7.64 6.36
C ALA A 635 3.22 6.56 5.97
N GLY A 636 2.86 6.45 4.71
CA GLY A 636 1.92 5.42 4.24
C GLY A 636 2.45 4.00 4.41
N LEU A 637 3.76 3.77 4.20
CA LEU A 637 4.38 2.47 4.44
C LEU A 637 4.43 2.12 5.93
N GLN A 638 4.68 3.13 6.80
CA GLN A 638 4.58 2.92 8.27
C GLN A 638 3.17 2.47 8.66
N GLN A 639 2.14 3.12 8.12
CA GLN A 639 0.75 2.76 8.38
C GLN A 639 0.43 1.34 7.92
N VAL A 640 0.86 0.96 6.72
CA VAL A 640 0.68 -0.39 6.19
C VAL A 640 1.40 -1.41 7.06
N GLY A 641 2.67 -1.20 7.36
CA GLY A 641 3.47 -2.12 8.17
C GLY A 641 2.88 -2.37 9.55
N LEU A 642 2.62 -1.28 10.29
CA LEU A 642 2.07 -1.38 11.64
C LEU A 642 0.62 -1.89 11.64
N GLY A 643 -0.22 -1.40 10.72
CA GLY A 643 -1.62 -1.81 10.63
C GLY A 643 -1.79 -3.30 10.33
N LEU A 644 -1.00 -3.83 9.40
CA LEU A 644 -0.98 -5.26 9.10
C LEU A 644 -0.41 -6.08 10.27
N ALA A 645 0.68 -5.62 10.89
CA ALA A 645 1.28 -6.31 12.05
C ALA A 645 0.29 -6.40 13.22
N LEU A 646 -0.40 -5.30 13.55
CA LEU A 646 -1.45 -5.27 14.59
C LEU A 646 -2.61 -6.19 14.23
N GLY A 647 -3.08 -6.16 12.99
CA GLY A 647 -4.17 -7.02 12.54
C GLY A 647 -3.85 -8.50 12.70
N ILE A 648 -2.67 -8.91 12.26
CA ILE A 648 -2.22 -10.31 12.39
C ILE A 648 -1.99 -10.68 13.85
N ALA A 649 -1.45 -9.76 14.68
CA ALA A 649 -1.25 -10.00 16.09
C ALA A 649 -2.59 -10.23 16.85
N ILE A 650 -3.59 -9.38 16.59
CA ILE A 650 -4.93 -9.49 17.16
C ILE A 650 -5.61 -10.78 16.68
N ASP A 651 -5.51 -11.07 15.40
CA ASP A 651 -6.10 -12.25 14.80
C ASP A 651 -5.44 -13.54 15.35
N ALA A 652 -4.12 -13.62 15.36
CA ALA A 652 -3.38 -14.78 15.83
C ALA A 652 -3.51 -15.02 17.36
N THR A 653 -3.88 -14.01 18.14
CA THR A 653 -4.01 -14.13 19.60
C THR A 653 -5.48 -14.16 20.05
N LEU A 654 -6.16 -13.01 20.02
CA LEU A 654 -7.51 -12.86 20.59
C LEU A 654 -8.54 -13.66 19.80
N ILE A 655 -8.46 -13.63 18.47
CA ILE A 655 -9.48 -14.28 17.65
C ILE A 655 -9.26 -15.80 17.61
N ARG A 656 -8.06 -16.27 17.31
CA ARG A 656 -7.82 -17.71 17.08
C ARG A 656 -7.65 -18.54 18.34
N PHE A 657 -7.00 -18.00 19.34
CA PHE A 657 -6.79 -18.76 20.57
C PHE A 657 -7.89 -18.58 21.64
N ILE A 658 -8.77 -17.57 21.48
CA ILE A 658 -9.83 -17.29 22.44
C ILE A 658 -11.21 -17.33 21.77
N LEU A 659 -11.49 -16.43 20.82
CA LEU A 659 -12.83 -16.25 20.25
C LEU A 659 -13.25 -17.45 19.39
N LEU A 660 -12.39 -17.93 18.50
CA LEU A 660 -12.68 -19.05 17.59
C LEU A 660 -13.05 -20.34 18.36
N PRO A 661 -12.21 -20.86 19.29
CA PRO A 661 -12.56 -22.08 20.02
C PRO A 661 -13.78 -21.89 20.91
N SER A 662 -13.98 -20.70 21.49
CA SER A 662 -15.13 -20.37 22.31
C SER A 662 -16.44 -20.44 21.49
N VAL A 663 -16.48 -19.76 20.35
CA VAL A 663 -17.66 -19.73 19.47
C VAL A 663 -17.91 -21.12 18.86
N MET A 664 -16.87 -21.84 18.44
CA MET A 664 -17.03 -23.22 17.92
C MET A 664 -17.55 -24.18 19.01
N SER A 665 -17.14 -23.99 20.26
CA SER A 665 -17.64 -24.77 21.39
C SER A 665 -19.12 -24.46 21.69
N ILE A 666 -19.54 -23.20 21.60
CA ILE A 666 -20.93 -22.76 21.81
C ILE A 666 -21.83 -23.28 20.68
N LEU A 667 -21.38 -23.19 19.45
CA LEU A 667 -22.15 -23.64 18.27
C LEU A 667 -22.26 -25.17 18.17
N GLY A 668 -21.34 -25.93 18.78
CA GLY A 668 -21.40 -27.40 18.78
C GLY A 668 -21.49 -28.00 17.38
N GLU A 669 -22.50 -28.85 17.15
CA GLU A 669 -22.70 -29.52 15.85
C GLU A 669 -23.15 -28.55 14.74
N TRP A 670 -23.70 -27.39 15.07
CA TRP A 670 -24.07 -26.37 14.09
C TRP A 670 -22.87 -25.86 13.24
N ASN A 671 -21.66 -25.97 13.72
CA ASN A 671 -20.46 -25.66 12.95
C ASN A 671 -20.38 -26.41 11.61
N TRP A 672 -21.00 -27.59 11.52
CA TRP A 672 -20.90 -28.49 10.38
C TRP A 672 -22.17 -28.50 9.53
N TRP A 673 -23.08 -27.56 9.78
CA TRP A 673 -24.33 -27.46 9.05
C TRP A 673 -24.10 -27.01 7.58
N PHE A 674 -24.70 -27.76 6.68
CA PHE A 674 -24.66 -27.49 5.25
C PHE A 674 -26.05 -27.85 4.64
N PHE A 675 -26.50 -27.06 3.65
CA PHE A 675 -27.73 -27.42 2.92
C PHE A 675 -27.53 -28.78 2.26
N LYS A 676 -28.51 -29.72 2.50
CA LYS A 676 -28.58 -31.01 1.83
C LYS A 676 -29.12 -30.84 0.41
#